data_f3736f5db2e5f31f12361d0d1c062e21
#
_entry.id   f3736f5db2e5f31f12361d0d1c062e21
#
_cell.length_a   1.000
_cell.length_b   1.000
_cell.length_c   1.000
_cell.angle_alpha   90.00
_cell.angle_beta   90.00
_cell.angle_gamma   90.00
#
_symmetry.space_group_name_H-M   'P 1'
#
loop_
_entity.id
_entity.type
_entity.pdbx_description
1 polymer ?
#
loop_
_entity_poly.entity_id
_entity_poly.type
_entity_poly.pdbx_seq_one_letter_code
_entity_poly.pdbx_strand_id
1 'polypeptide(L)'
;MTDLPETEAGANAEYGADSIKVLKGLDAVRKRPGMYIGDTDDGSGLHHMVYEVVDNAIDEALAGHADIVTVTLNPDGSVTVTDNGRGIPTDIHTGEGISAAEVIMTQLHAGGKFDQNSYKVSGGLHGVGVSVVNALSVKLKLKIKRQGKIHEISFTHGVADAPLKVIGDSNGETGTEVTFLPSTETFTMIEFDYGTLEHRLRELAFLNSGVHILLTDKRHSDIRQDEMIYDGGLEAFVAYLDRAKKPLVSKPVSIRSEKDGITVEVAMWWNDSYHENVLCFTNNIPQRDGGTHMAGFRGALTRQIVSYADSSGIMKKEKVTLTGDDCREGLTAVLSVKVPDPKFSSQTKDKLVSSEVRPVVESLVNEALSVWLEEHPGDAKILVGKVVEAAAAREAARKARELTRRKGALDISSLPGKLADCSERDPAKSELFLVEGDSAGGSAKQGRSRENQAILPLRGKILNVERARFDKMLSSQEIGTLITALGTSIGKDEFNPEKLRYHKIIIMTDADVDGAHIRTLLLTFFFRQMPELIERGHLYIAQPPLYKVARGKSAQYLKDEKALEEYLISMGLEDAALELGSGEVRAGQDLREVIVDALRLRSLVEGLHSRYSRSVVEQAAIAGALNPELNQHAEQSEATAADVAKRLDLIAEETERGWTAVVGGDGGLRFERMVRGVKEVASLDMALIGSSDARHIDQLTPRLKEIYGHPPTLRRKDGALEISGPRALLDAIFASGRKGLSMQRYKGLGEMNAEQLWETTLDPNVRSLLQVRVADATDADGLFSRLMGDEVEPRRDFIQENALSVANLDI
;
A
#
# COMPACT_ATOMS: atom_id res chain seq x y z
N MET A 1 65.32 -14.14 2.93
CA MET A 1 65.09 -13.27 4.07
C MET A 1 64.70 -11.92 3.49
N THR A 2 63.42 -11.70 3.39
CA THR A 2 62.78 -10.42 3.04
C THR A 2 61.51 -10.33 3.88
N ASP A 3 61.54 -9.40 4.81
CA ASP A 3 60.50 -9.12 5.78
C ASP A 3 59.22 -8.69 5.08
N LEU A 4 58.10 -9.32 5.46
CA LEU A 4 56.77 -8.84 5.19
C LEU A 4 56.33 -7.96 6.39
N PRO A 5 55.68 -6.83 6.19
CA PRO A 5 55.23 -6.02 7.30
C PRO A 5 54.02 -6.69 7.97
N GLU A 6 54.08 -6.79 9.29
CA GLU A 6 53.00 -7.19 10.17
C GLU A 6 51.82 -6.21 10.03
N THR A 7 50.66 -6.74 9.65
CA THR A 7 49.41 -6.01 9.76
C THR A 7 49.08 -5.86 11.24
N GLU A 8 49.06 -4.64 11.73
CA GLU A 8 48.54 -4.29 13.06
C GLU A 8 47.10 -4.79 13.20
N ALA A 9 46.94 -5.75 14.08
CA ALA A 9 45.62 -6.18 14.57
C ALA A 9 44.97 -5.01 15.31
N GLY A 10 43.76 -4.63 14.83
CA GLY A 10 42.97 -3.57 15.43
C GLY A 10 42.76 -3.82 16.93
N ALA A 11 43.12 -2.82 17.73
CA ALA A 11 42.93 -2.79 19.15
C ALA A 11 41.50 -3.15 19.53
N ASN A 12 41.33 -4.20 20.32
CA ASN A 12 40.07 -4.46 21.07
C ASN A 12 39.82 -3.24 21.96
N ALA A 13 38.87 -2.37 21.55
CA ALA A 13 38.40 -1.33 22.43
C ALA A 13 37.70 -2.02 23.61
N GLU A 14 38.30 -1.98 24.78
CA GLU A 14 37.71 -2.49 26.01
C GLU A 14 36.36 -1.82 26.21
N TYR A 15 35.31 -2.65 26.43
CA TYR A 15 33.97 -2.20 26.77
C TYR A 15 33.99 -1.63 28.19
N GLY A 16 34.37 -0.36 28.29
CA GLY A 16 34.41 0.42 29.54
C GLY A 16 33.31 1.44 29.66
N ALA A 17 33.26 2.16 30.79
CA ALA A 17 32.26 3.21 31.05
C ALA A 17 32.23 4.30 29.97
N ASP A 18 33.39 4.62 29.37
CA ASP A 18 33.52 5.64 28.32
C ASP A 18 32.94 5.20 26.98
N SER A 19 32.67 3.90 26.79
CA SER A 19 32.01 3.37 25.62
C SER A 19 30.47 3.55 25.69
N ILE A 20 29.91 3.88 26.87
CA ILE A 20 28.48 4.10 27.08
C ILE A 20 28.15 5.55 26.69
N LYS A 21 27.58 5.72 25.48
CA LYS A 21 27.11 7.03 25.01
C LYS A 21 25.65 7.25 25.42
N VAL A 22 25.41 8.32 26.17
CA VAL A 22 24.05 8.77 26.50
C VAL A 22 23.58 9.72 25.40
N LEU A 23 22.57 9.31 24.62
CA LEU A 23 21.91 10.15 23.64
C LEU A 23 20.91 11.06 24.34
N LYS A 24 20.96 12.36 24.07
CA LYS A 24 20.07 13.35 24.66
C LYS A 24 19.06 13.87 23.64
N GLY A 25 17.83 14.18 24.08
CA GLY A 25 16.79 14.79 23.26
C GLY A 25 16.49 14.00 21.99
N LEU A 26 16.37 14.69 20.86
CA LEU A 26 15.99 14.11 19.56
C LEU A 26 17.08 13.29 18.87
N ASP A 27 18.33 13.32 19.37
CA ASP A 27 19.41 12.49 18.80
C ASP A 27 19.17 10.99 18.92
N ALA A 28 18.47 10.58 19.98
CA ALA A 28 18.07 9.18 20.17
C ALA A 28 17.10 8.73 19.05
N VAL A 29 16.17 9.59 18.66
CA VAL A 29 15.19 9.35 17.59
C VAL A 29 15.89 9.23 16.25
N ARG A 30 16.74 10.21 15.88
CA ARG A 30 17.47 10.19 14.60
C ARG A 30 18.39 8.98 14.46
N LYS A 31 18.97 8.50 15.57
CA LYS A 31 19.88 7.37 15.53
C LYS A 31 19.19 6.02 15.44
N ARG A 32 17.96 5.90 15.92
CA ARG A 32 17.13 4.68 15.89
C ARG A 32 15.68 5.00 15.58
N PRO A 33 15.38 5.53 14.39
CA PRO A 33 14.03 5.97 14.03
C PRO A 33 13.02 4.82 14.08
N GLY A 34 13.41 3.61 13.70
CA GLY A 34 12.55 2.43 13.70
C GLY A 34 11.94 2.08 15.07
N MET A 35 12.55 2.52 16.18
CA MET A 35 11.96 2.33 17.52
C MET A 35 10.76 3.27 17.79
N TYR A 36 10.67 4.39 17.09
CA TYR A 36 9.70 5.46 17.36
C TYR A 36 8.62 5.58 16.29
N ILE A 37 9.00 5.35 15.01
CA ILE A 37 8.10 5.59 13.88
C ILE A 37 7.78 4.32 13.08
N GLY A 38 8.48 3.21 13.33
CA GLY A 38 8.36 1.98 12.54
C GLY A 38 9.41 1.88 11.44
N ASP A 39 9.17 1.04 10.44
CA ASP A 39 10.11 0.79 9.35
C ASP A 39 10.30 2.05 8.49
N THR A 40 11.55 2.38 8.19
CA THR A 40 11.93 3.58 7.40
C THR A 40 12.14 3.28 5.92
N ASP A 41 12.10 1.99 5.53
CA ASP A 41 12.43 1.54 4.19
C ASP A 41 11.21 1.07 3.38
N ASP A 42 10.14 0.63 4.05
CA ASP A 42 8.92 0.11 3.41
C ASP A 42 7.80 1.15 3.24
N GLY A 43 8.04 2.40 3.67
CA GLY A 43 7.09 3.50 3.62
C GLY A 43 6.11 3.57 4.80
N SER A 44 6.01 2.54 5.65
CA SER A 44 5.08 2.55 6.80
C SER A 44 5.41 3.63 7.81
N GLY A 45 6.68 3.78 8.17
CA GLY A 45 7.14 4.84 9.06
C GLY A 45 6.93 6.24 8.49
N LEU A 46 7.04 6.40 7.17
CA LEU A 46 6.76 7.68 6.51
C LEU A 46 5.31 8.12 6.72
N HIS A 47 4.34 7.22 6.47
CA HIS A 47 2.92 7.50 6.67
C HIS A 47 2.58 7.71 8.15
N HIS A 48 3.29 7.01 9.04
CA HIS A 48 3.11 7.17 10.49
C HIS A 48 3.44 8.59 10.96
N MET A 49 4.36 9.33 10.30
CA MET A 49 4.60 10.74 10.60
C MET A 49 3.33 11.59 10.45
N VAL A 50 2.54 11.33 9.39
CA VAL A 50 1.24 12.01 9.19
C VAL A 50 0.26 11.61 10.28
N TYR A 51 0.19 10.32 10.62
CA TYR A 51 -0.73 9.84 11.66
C TYR A 51 -0.46 10.48 13.02
N GLU A 52 0.80 10.63 13.42
CA GLU A 52 1.15 11.26 14.70
C GLU A 52 0.69 12.73 14.79
N VAL A 53 0.72 13.47 13.68
CA VAL A 53 0.22 14.87 13.65
C VAL A 53 -1.31 14.90 13.61
N VAL A 54 -1.93 14.04 12.81
CA VAL A 54 -3.40 13.92 12.71
C VAL A 54 -4.01 13.46 14.04
N ASP A 55 -3.41 12.47 14.71
CA ASP A 55 -3.89 11.99 16.00
C ASP A 55 -3.92 13.12 17.06
N ASN A 56 -3.00 14.09 16.98
CA ASN A 56 -3.06 15.27 17.84
C ASN A 56 -4.27 16.17 17.52
N ALA A 57 -4.60 16.35 16.25
CA ALA A 57 -5.79 17.10 15.82
C ALA A 57 -7.08 16.37 16.24
N ILE A 58 -7.11 15.04 16.12
CA ILE A 58 -8.24 14.21 16.57
C ILE A 58 -8.38 14.23 18.10
N ASP A 59 -7.28 14.29 18.86
CA ASP A 59 -7.36 14.44 20.33
C ASP A 59 -8.00 15.79 20.74
N GLU A 60 -7.78 16.87 19.99
CA GLU A 60 -8.50 18.15 20.17
C GLU A 60 -9.99 17.99 19.84
N ALA A 61 -10.34 17.18 18.83
CA ALA A 61 -11.73 16.91 18.50
C ALA A 61 -12.41 16.05 19.59
N LEU A 62 -11.74 15.02 20.11
CA LEU A 62 -12.22 14.22 21.24
C LEU A 62 -12.44 15.04 22.52
N ALA A 63 -11.62 16.08 22.72
CA ALA A 63 -11.79 17.02 23.80
C ALA A 63 -12.91 18.07 23.53
N GLY A 64 -13.56 18.02 22.37
CA GLY A 64 -14.66 18.90 21.97
C GLY A 64 -14.23 20.31 21.53
N HIS A 65 -12.98 20.47 21.11
CA HIS A 65 -12.40 21.77 20.74
C HIS A 65 -12.12 21.93 19.24
N ALA A 66 -12.12 20.83 18.47
CA ALA A 66 -11.95 20.84 17.02
C ALA A 66 -13.08 20.05 16.35
N ASP A 67 -13.44 20.44 15.14
CA ASP A 67 -14.38 19.70 14.27
C ASP A 67 -13.90 19.63 12.82
N ILE A 68 -12.81 20.33 12.47
CA ILE A 68 -12.23 20.32 11.13
C ILE A 68 -10.74 19.97 11.21
N VAL A 69 -10.34 18.97 10.43
CA VAL A 69 -8.94 18.57 10.25
C VAL A 69 -8.64 18.52 8.76
N THR A 70 -7.57 19.19 8.31
CA THR A 70 -7.15 19.10 6.90
C THR A 70 -5.77 18.49 6.78
N VAL A 71 -5.58 17.64 5.78
CA VAL A 71 -4.28 17.05 5.41
C VAL A 71 -4.01 17.38 3.95
N THR A 72 -2.92 18.07 3.69
CA THR A 72 -2.53 18.47 2.33
C THR A 72 -1.16 17.93 1.97
N LEU A 73 -1.09 17.17 0.88
CA LEU A 73 0.16 16.75 0.24
C LEU A 73 0.60 17.86 -0.70
N ASN A 74 1.73 18.50 -0.40
CA ASN A 74 2.23 19.64 -1.14
C ASN A 74 3.14 19.25 -2.31
N PRO A 75 3.24 20.09 -3.35
CA PRO A 75 4.09 19.82 -4.53
C PRO A 75 5.58 19.70 -4.24
N ASP A 76 6.05 20.25 -3.10
CA ASP A 76 7.45 20.18 -2.67
C ASP A 76 7.80 18.91 -1.88
N GLY A 77 6.83 18.00 -1.73
CA GLY A 77 6.97 16.75 -0.96
C GLY A 77 6.69 16.93 0.53
N SER A 78 6.38 18.15 1.00
CA SER A 78 5.95 18.37 2.37
C SER A 78 4.48 17.99 2.60
N VAL A 79 4.11 17.76 3.85
CA VAL A 79 2.72 17.56 4.27
C VAL A 79 2.32 18.64 5.24
N THR A 80 1.13 19.21 5.03
CA THR A 80 0.52 20.18 5.95
C THR A 80 -0.69 19.55 6.61
N VAL A 81 -0.73 19.53 7.93
CA VAL A 81 -1.90 19.14 8.74
C VAL A 81 -2.39 20.36 9.51
N THR A 82 -3.70 20.64 9.43
CA THR A 82 -4.32 21.76 10.19
C THR A 82 -5.48 21.23 11.01
N ASP A 83 -5.70 21.85 12.17
CA ASP A 83 -6.91 21.73 12.97
C ASP A 83 -7.44 23.11 13.35
N ASN A 84 -8.72 23.17 13.73
CA ASN A 84 -9.36 24.36 14.27
C ASN A 84 -9.55 24.29 15.79
N GLY A 85 -8.70 23.52 16.49
CA GLY A 85 -8.73 23.36 17.94
C GLY A 85 -8.25 24.60 18.70
N ARG A 86 -7.89 24.39 19.97
CA ARG A 86 -7.45 25.50 20.86
C ARG A 86 -6.11 26.13 20.46
N GLY A 87 -5.33 25.43 19.64
CA GLY A 87 -3.93 25.78 19.37
C GLY A 87 -2.99 25.39 20.52
N ILE A 88 -1.78 24.99 20.19
CA ILE A 88 -0.72 24.62 21.15
C ILE A 88 -0.44 25.86 22.07
N PRO A 89 -0.20 25.65 23.39
CA PRO A 89 0.17 26.74 24.29
C PRO A 89 1.43 27.48 23.83
N THR A 90 1.38 28.80 23.84
CA THR A 90 2.47 29.70 23.36
C THR A 90 3.24 30.40 24.47
N ASP A 91 2.78 30.26 25.71
CA ASP A 91 3.40 30.87 26.89
C ASP A 91 4.79 30.25 27.15
N ILE A 92 5.63 31.00 27.86
CA ILE A 92 6.96 30.53 28.28
C ILE A 92 6.80 29.46 29.35
N HIS A 93 7.41 28.28 29.09
CA HIS A 93 7.44 27.20 30.08
C HIS A 93 8.41 27.54 31.22
N THR A 94 7.90 27.61 32.45
CA THR A 94 8.66 28.11 33.60
C THR A 94 9.90 27.30 33.94
N GLY A 95 9.92 26.00 33.66
CA GLY A 95 11.07 25.14 33.89
C GLY A 95 12.15 25.14 32.83
N GLU A 96 11.79 25.44 31.55
CA GLU A 96 12.68 25.32 30.40
C GLU A 96 13.11 26.71 29.86
N GLY A 97 12.38 27.78 30.19
CA GLY A 97 12.71 29.13 29.76
C GLY A 97 12.45 29.45 28.28
N ILE A 98 11.86 28.50 27.53
CA ILE A 98 11.44 28.62 26.13
C ILE A 98 9.92 28.47 26.02
N SER A 99 9.34 28.74 24.86
CA SER A 99 7.89 28.57 24.68
C SER A 99 7.44 27.12 24.86
N ALA A 100 6.25 26.93 25.42
CA ALA A 100 5.67 25.59 25.58
C ALA A 100 5.56 24.85 24.21
N ALA A 101 5.28 25.57 23.12
CA ALA A 101 5.29 25.05 21.78
C ALA A 101 6.66 24.49 21.39
N GLU A 102 7.74 25.18 21.67
CA GLU A 102 9.10 24.70 21.38
C GLU A 102 9.48 23.51 22.26
N VAL A 103 9.06 23.47 23.53
CA VAL A 103 9.27 22.32 24.42
C VAL A 103 8.62 21.07 23.85
N ILE A 104 7.33 21.16 23.45
CA ILE A 104 6.58 20.02 22.86
C ILE A 104 7.24 19.52 21.58
N MET A 105 7.82 20.40 20.78
CA MET A 105 8.43 20.04 19.49
C MET A 105 9.84 19.48 19.65
N THR A 106 10.56 19.78 20.71
CA THR A 106 11.99 19.45 20.85
C THR A 106 12.30 18.45 21.97
N GLN A 107 11.37 18.22 22.88
CA GLN A 107 11.59 17.31 24.01
C GLN A 107 10.69 16.09 23.92
N LEU A 108 11.26 14.91 24.21
CA LEU A 108 10.51 13.68 24.36
C LEU A 108 9.78 13.68 25.71
N HIS A 109 8.61 13.06 25.74
CA HIS A 109 7.78 12.97 26.93
C HIS A 109 7.31 14.33 27.49
N ALA A 110 7.14 15.31 26.62
CA ALA A 110 6.56 16.62 26.93
C ALA A 110 5.17 16.74 26.30
N GLY A 111 4.19 17.21 27.07
CA GLY A 111 2.85 17.47 26.54
C GLY A 111 1.76 17.54 27.60
N GLY A 112 0.64 18.18 27.29
CA GLY A 112 -0.52 18.35 28.18
C GLY A 112 -1.35 17.07 28.38
N LYS A 113 -1.04 15.98 27.65
CA LYS A 113 -1.77 14.70 27.71
C LYS A 113 -1.44 13.87 28.94
N PHE A 114 -0.42 14.22 29.69
CA PHE A 114 -0.12 13.64 31.02
C PHE A 114 -1.04 14.18 32.13
N ASP A 115 -1.80 15.25 31.87
CA ASP A 115 -2.78 15.80 32.81
C ASP A 115 -4.20 15.37 32.39
N GLN A 116 -4.82 14.51 33.21
CA GLN A 116 -6.19 13.99 33.02
C GLN A 116 -7.26 15.10 33.01
N ASN A 117 -6.95 16.29 33.52
CA ASN A 117 -7.87 17.43 33.47
C ASN A 117 -7.95 18.06 32.07
N SER A 118 -6.90 17.92 31.27
CA SER A 118 -6.82 18.48 29.91
C SER A 118 -7.36 17.53 28.83
N TYR A 119 -7.13 16.21 29.01
CA TYR A 119 -7.60 15.16 28.08
C TYR A 119 -8.02 13.93 28.88
N LYS A 120 -9.32 13.62 28.93
CA LYS A 120 -9.85 12.40 29.59
C LYS A 120 -9.51 11.14 28.82
N VAL A 121 -9.45 11.22 27.52
CA VAL A 121 -9.13 10.14 26.58
C VAL A 121 -8.23 10.73 25.50
N SER A 122 -7.15 10.06 25.16
CA SER A 122 -6.21 10.47 24.12
C SER A 122 -5.61 9.26 23.42
N GLY A 123 -5.36 9.35 22.12
CA GLY A 123 -4.58 8.38 21.35
C GLY A 123 -3.07 8.55 21.59
N GLY A 124 -2.61 9.77 21.77
CA GLY A 124 -1.21 10.13 21.97
C GLY A 124 -0.73 9.98 23.41
N LEU A 125 -0.55 8.75 23.90
CA LEU A 125 -0.26 8.44 25.33
C LEU A 125 1.18 8.75 25.77
N HIS A 126 2.16 8.82 24.87
CA HIS A 126 3.57 8.85 25.24
C HIS A 126 4.20 10.26 25.18
N GLY A 127 3.51 11.27 24.63
CA GLY A 127 4.02 12.63 24.49
C GLY A 127 5.30 12.73 23.65
N VAL A 128 5.43 11.85 22.65
CA VAL A 128 6.64 11.82 21.79
C VAL A 128 6.34 12.04 20.31
N GLY A 129 5.09 11.88 19.85
CA GLY A 129 4.73 11.80 18.43
C GLY A 129 5.23 12.98 17.62
N VAL A 130 4.80 14.20 17.94
CA VAL A 130 5.18 15.37 17.13
C VAL A 130 6.66 15.74 17.25
N SER A 131 7.31 15.47 18.38
CA SER A 131 8.76 15.67 18.53
C SER A 131 9.56 14.66 17.71
N VAL A 132 9.04 13.43 17.52
CA VAL A 132 9.59 12.44 16.59
C VAL A 132 9.44 12.92 15.15
N VAL A 133 8.27 13.42 14.75
CA VAL A 133 8.07 14.01 13.41
C VAL A 133 9.07 15.14 13.16
N ASN A 134 9.27 16.04 14.13
CA ASN A 134 10.24 17.11 14.03
C ASN A 134 11.68 16.59 13.88
N ALA A 135 12.07 15.58 14.67
CA ALA A 135 13.41 14.99 14.62
C ALA A 135 13.74 14.36 13.25
N LEU A 136 12.73 13.79 12.56
CA LEU A 136 12.87 13.06 11.31
C LEU A 136 12.54 13.91 10.06
N SER A 137 12.35 15.21 10.24
CA SER A 137 12.08 16.16 9.16
C SER A 137 13.31 17.00 8.84
N VAL A 138 13.56 17.26 7.54
CA VAL A 138 14.56 18.27 7.10
C VAL A 138 14.12 19.64 7.55
N LYS A 139 12.83 19.95 7.32
CA LYS A 139 12.18 21.18 7.77
C LYS A 139 10.83 20.87 8.38
N LEU A 140 10.53 21.56 9.47
CA LEU A 140 9.19 21.59 10.02
C LEU A 140 8.82 23.04 10.36
N LYS A 141 7.61 23.43 10.01
CA LYS A 141 7.03 24.73 10.29
C LYS A 141 5.76 24.56 11.10
N LEU A 142 5.70 25.22 12.24
CA LEU A 142 4.55 25.23 13.13
C LEU A 142 3.95 26.63 13.17
N LYS A 143 2.66 26.74 12.84
CA LYS A 143 1.86 27.94 13.06
C LYS A 143 0.77 27.66 14.08
N ILE A 144 0.55 28.58 14.99
CA ILE A 144 -0.43 28.47 16.06
C ILE A 144 -1.30 29.71 16.06
N LYS A 145 -2.61 29.51 15.95
CA LYS A 145 -3.62 30.55 16.12
C LYS A 145 -4.17 30.44 17.54
N ARG A 146 -3.78 31.34 18.40
CA ARG A 146 -4.17 31.34 19.82
C ARG A 146 -4.17 32.76 20.40
N GLN A 147 -5.12 33.04 21.30
CA GLN A 147 -5.25 34.32 22.00
C GLN A 147 -5.30 35.53 21.04
N GLY A 148 -5.98 35.40 19.91
CA GLY A 148 -6.11 36.46 18.91
C GLY A 148 -4.87 36.70 18.05
N LYS A 149 -3.80 35.95 18.22
CA LYS A 149 -2.52 36.07 17.49
C LYS A 149 -2.19 34.80 16.69
N ILE A 150 -1.41 35.03 15.62
CA ILE A 150 -0.77 33.93 14.86
C ILE A 150 0.69 33.92 15.26
N HIS A 151 1.11 32.78 15.80
CA HIS A 151 2.49 32.51 16.16
C HIS A 151 3.12 31.56 15.16
N GLU A 152 4.43 31.71 14.92
CA GLU A 152 5.18 30.85 13.99
C GLU A 152 6.55 30.50 14.57
N ILE A 153 6.95 29.23 14.41
CA ILE A 153 8.30 28.76 14.69
C ILE A 153 8.66 27.73 13.61
N SER A 154 9.92 27.71 13.19
CA SER A 154 10.45 26.77 12.20
C SER A 154 11.60 26.00 12.81
N PHE A 155 11.77 24.74 12.32
CA PHE A 155 12.79 23.83 12.76
C PHE A 155 13.53 23.26 11.54
N THR A 156 14.83 23.11 11.68
CA THR A 156 15.68 22.41 10.72
C THR A 156 16.32 21.21 11.42
N HIS A 157 16.08 20.01 10.91
CA HIS A 157 16.52 18.75 11.52
C HIS A 157 16.20 18.66 13.03
N GLY A 158 14.98 19.08 13.41
CA GLY A 158 14.52 19.02 14.80
C GLY A 158 15.02 20.14 15.72
N VAL A 159 15.85 21.07 15.22
CA VAL A 159 16.39 22.20 16.00
C VAL A 159 15.65 23.48 15.60
N ALA A 160 15.23 24.28 16.59
CA ALA A 160 14.55 25.57 16.34
C ALA A 160 15.49 26.54 15.63
N ASP A 161 15.06 27.10 14.49
CA ASP A 161 15.83 28.12 13.75
C ASP A 161 15.84 29.47 14.48
N ALA A 162 14.74 29.79 15.17
CA ALA A 162 14.56 30.97 15.98
C ALA A 162 13.44 30.74 17.02
N PRO A 163 13.38 31.52 18.08
CA PRO A 163 12.27 31.43 19.06
C PRO A 163 10.92 31.69 18.41
N LEU A 164 9.84 31.21 19.06
CA LEU A 164 8.46 31.44 18.64
C LEU A 164 8.18 32.95 18.51
N LYS A 165 7.65 33.38 17.38
CA LYS A 165 7.36 34.77 17.07
C LYS A 165 5.89 34.99 16.69
N VAL A 166 5.35 36.16 17.02
CA VAL A 166 4.04 36.60 16.52
C VAL A 166 4.22 37.17 15.12
N ILE A 167 3.42 36.66 14.15
CA ILE A 167 3.49 37.07 12.73
C ILE A 167 2.24 37.82 12.28
N GLY A 168 1.14 37.80 13.06
CA GLY A 168 -0.10 38.48 12.70
C GLY A 168 -1.21 38.30 13.72
N ASP A 169 -2.38 38.83 13.38
CA ASP A 169 -3.62 38.63 14.15
C ASP A 169 -4.42 37.48 13.56
N SER A 170 -5.00 36.64 14.43
CA SER A 170 -5.79 35.47 13.99
C SER A 170 -7.27 35.79 13.76
N ASN A 171 -7.70 37.04 13.92
CA ASN A 171 -9.09 37.48 13.79
C ASN A 171 -10.11 36.65 14.60
N GLY A 172 -9.67 36.14 15.74
CA GLY A 172 -10.50 35.28 16.59
C GLY A 172 -10.48 33.81 16.26
N GLU A 173 -9.82 33.39 15.18
CA GLU A 173 -9.63 31.99 14.86
C GLU A 173 -8.60 31.35 15.81
N THR A 174 -8.81 30.04 16.08
CA THR A 174 -7.89 29.19 16.84
C THR A 174 -7.50 27.96 16.01
N GLY A 175 -6.39 27.33 16.37
CA GLY A 175 -5.96 26.09 15.70
C GLY A 175 -4.45 25.94 15.60
N THR A 176 -4.05 24.79 15.09
CA THR A 176 -2.65 24.44 14.85
C THR A 176 -2.45 24.06 13.38
N GLU A 177 -1.35 24.51 12.77
CA GLU A 177 -0.90 24.11 11.44
C GLU A 177 0.53 23.59 11.56
N VAL A 178 0.74 22.35 11.18
CA VAL A 178 2.06 21.69 11.11
C VAL A 178 2.36 21.35 9.67
N THR A 179 3.43 21.94 9.13
CA THR A 179 3.96 21.57 7.81
C THR A 179 5.34 20.95 7.99
N PHE A 180 5.55 19.73 7.48
CA PHE A 180 6.83 19.04 7.63
C PHE A 180 7.28 18.41 6.31
N LEU A 181 8.59 18.38 6.09
CA LEU A 181 9.25 17.74 4.96
C LEU A 181 10.12 16.61 5.49
N PRO A 182 9.79 15.33 5.18
CA PRO A 182 10.56 14.18 5.64
C PRO A 182 12.03 14.20 5.22
N SER A 183 12.92 13.63 6.06
CA SER A 183 14.34 13.58 5.77
C SER A 183 14.69 12.41 4.88
N THR A 184 15.36 12.68 3.74
CA THR A 184 15.95 11.68 2.85
C THR A 184 17.13 10.94 3.46
N GLU A 185 17.70 11.43 4.56
CA GLU A 185 18.73 10.74 5.33
C GLU A 185 18.14 9.62 6.20
N THR A 186 16.84 9.71 6.50
CA THR A 186 16.12 8.74 7.35
C THR A 186 15.29 7.77 6.54
N PHE A 187 14.54 8.27 5.54
CA PHE A 187 13.61 7.48 4.76
C PHE A 187 14.17 7.21 3.36
N THR A 188 14.16 5.94 2.96
CA THR A 188 14.51 5.53 1.59
C THR A 188 13.37 5.81 0.61
N MET A 189 12.13 5.76 1.07
CA MET A 189 10.92 6.17 0.37
C MET A 189 10.38 7.45 0.99
N ILE A 190 10.24 8.50 0.19
CA ILE A 190 9.77 9.83 0.64
C ILE A 190 8.44 10.25 -0.01
N GLU A 191 7.87 9.41 -0.85
CA GLU A 191 6.58 9.68 -1.49
C GLU A 191 5.44 9.09 -0.68
N PHE A 192 4.52 9.96 -0.27
CA PHE A 192 3.31 9.55 0.44
C PHE A 192 2.31 8.89 -0.50
N ASP A 193 1.86 7.70 -0.15
CA ASP A 193 0.76 7.04 -0.85
C ASP A 193 -0.59 7.62 -0.41
N TYR A 194 -1.33 8.16 -1.38
CA TYR A 194 -2.61 8.80 -1.12
C TYR A 194 -3.65 7.82 -0.58
N GLY A 195 -3.70 6.60 -1.14
CA GLY A 195 -4.67 5.57 -0.73
C GLY A 195 -4.47 5.13 0.71
N THR A 196 -3.21 4.96 1.13
CA THR A 196 -2.85 4.61 2.51
C THR A 196 -3.30 5.68 3.50
N LEU A 197 -3.11 6.96 3.16
CA LEU A 197 -3.59 8.07 4.00
C LEU A 197 -5.11 8.15 3.99
N GLU A 198 -5.73 8.06 2.82
CA GLU A 198 -7.20 8.08 2.66
C GLU A 198 -7.87 7.01 3.52
N HIS A 199 -7.35 5.78 3.49
CA HIS A 199 -7.88 4.67 4.29
C HIS A 199 -7.88 5.01 5.79
N ARG A 200 -6.74 5.43 6.32
CA ARG A 200 -6.61 5.76 7.75
C ARG A 200 -7.42 6.97 8.17
N LEU A 201 -7.46 8.03 7.37
CA LEU A 201 -8.24 9.22 7.66
C LEU A 201 -9.74 8.94 7.64
N ARG A 202 -10.18 8.06 6.74
CA ARG A 202 -11.56 7.59 6.66
C ARG A 202 -11.97 6.81 7.90
N GLU A 203 -11.12 5.91 8.41
CA GLU A 203 -11.35 5.24 9.69
C GLU A 203 -11.54 6.24 10.83
N LEU A 204 -10.64 7.24 10.92
CA LEU A 204 -10.71 8.28 11.96
C LEU A 204 -12.00 9.11 11.86
N ALA A 205 -12.47 9.42 10.66
CA ALA A 205 -13.73 10.14 10.46
C ALA A 205 -14.95 9.30 10.89
N PHE A 206 -14.96 7.99 10.64
CA PHE A 206 -16.00 7.09 11.13
C PHE A 206 -15.99 6.93 12.66
N LEU A 207 -14.79 6.83 13.25
CA LEU A 207 -14.63 6.68 14.70
C LEU A 207 -14.97 7.94 15.50
N ASN A 208 -14.97 9.10 14.84
CA ASN A 208 -15.21 10.41 15.45
C ASN A 208 -16.33 11.14 14.71
N SER A 209 -17.57 10.67 14.90
CA SER A 209 -18.76 11.25 14.26
C SER A 209 -18.82 12.76 14.50
N GLY A 210 -19.05 13.53 13.45
CA GLY A 210 -19.10 14.99 13.46
C GLY A 210 -17.76 15.68 13.21
N VAL A 211 -16.63 14.93 13.10
CA VAL A 211 -15.36 15.50 12.66
C VAL A 211 -15.29 15.47 11.14
N HIS A 212 -14.96 16.61 10.55
CA HIS A 212 -14.77 16.80 9.13
C HIS A 212 -13.29 16.69 8.78
N ILE A 213 -12.88 15.63 8.07
CA ILE A 213 -11.51 15.43 7.62
C ILE A 213 -11.43 15.66 6.11
N LEU A 214 -10.52 16.53 5.69
CA LEU A 214 -10.28 16.86 4.30
C LEU A 214 -8.88 16.44 3.89
N LEU A 215 -8.76 15.48 2.97
CA LEU A 215 -7.49 15.08 2.36
C LEU A 215 -7.36 15.70 0.97
N THR A 216 -6.30 16.47 0.75
CA THR A 216 -6.04 17.14 -0.53
C THR A 216 -4.66 16.76 -1.06
N ASP A 217 -4.57 16.27 -2.28
CA ASP A 217 -3.33 16.04 -3.00
C ASP A 217 -3.12 17.15 -4.03
N LYS A 218 -2.11 17.99 -3.79
CA LYS A 218 -1.69 19.08 -4.67
C LYS A 218 -0.42 18.78 -5.45
N ARG A 219 0.08 17.55 -5.36
CA ARG A 219 1.33 17.16 -6.01
C ARG A 219 1.21 17.11 -7.53
N HIS A 220 0.04 16.77 -8.05
CA HIS A 220 -0.22 16.61 -9.47
C HIS A 220 -1.00 17.78 -10.05
N SER A 221 -0.99 17.89 -11.39
CA SER A 221 -1.74 18.92 -12.11
C SER A 221 -3.26 18.87 -11.88
N ASP A 222 -3.77 17.69 -11.59
CA ASP A 222 -5.16 17.48 -11.20
C ASP A 222 -5.21 17.28 -9.69
N ILE A 223 -5.74 18.27 -8.97
CA ILE A 223 -5.89 18.22 -7.53
C ILE A 223 -6.92 17.14 -7.20
N ARG A 224 -6.50 16.16 -6.42
CA ARG A 224 -7.40 15.17 -5.82
C ARG A 224 -7.78 15.63 -4.43
N GLN A 225 -9.08 15.54 -4.12
CA GLN A 225 -9.59 15.91 -2.81
C GLN A 225 -10.70 14.97 -2.39
N ASP A 226 -10.58 14.42 -1.19
CA ASP A 226 -11.57 13.59 -0.56
C ASP A 226 -12.03 14.23 0.75
N GLU A 227 -13.34 14.40 0.85
CA GLU A 227 -14.01 14.95 2.03
C GLU A 227 -14.65 13.79 2.82
N MET A 228 -14.29 13.68 4.08
CA MET A 228 -14.66 12.57 4.96
C MET A 228 -15.43 13.13 6.16
N ILE A 229 -16.76 13.00 6.10
CA ILE A 229 -17.68 13.36 7.18
C ILE A 229 -18.76 12.28 7.29
N TYR A 230 -18.88 11.67 8.46
CA TYR A 230 -19.76 10.53 8.66
C TYR A 230 -20.57 10.69 9.95
N ASP A 231 -21.73 11.31 9.84
CA ASP A 231 -22.64 11.52 10.99
C ASP A 231 -23.16 10.22 11.60
N GLY A 232 -23.22 9.14 10.80
CA GLY A 232 -23.64 7.82 11.25
C GLY A 232 -22.61 7.05 12.07
N GLY A 233 -21.38 7.57 12.27
CA GLY A 233 -20.34 6.96 13.10
C GLY A 233 -20.05 5.49 12.76
N LEU A 234 -20.03 4.61 13.77
CA LEU A 234 -19.72 3.18 13.57
C LEU A 234 -20.74 2.42 12.73
N GLU A 235 -22.02 2.84 12.71
CA GLU A 235 -23.03 2.22 11.82
C GLU A 235 -22.69 2.49 10.36
N ALA A 236 -22.30 3.72 10.03
CA ALA A 236 -21.84 4.09 8.70
C ALA A 236 -20.53 3.36 8.35
N PHE A 237 -19.66 3.14 9.33
CA PHE A 237 -18.42 2.40 9.12
C PHE A 237 -18.69 0.93 8.74
N VAL A 238 -19.55 0.23 9.49
CA VAL A 238 -19.93 -1.15 9.15
C VAL A 238 -20.62 -1.21 7.79
N ALA A 239 -21.48 -0.25 7.47
CA ALA A 239 -22.11 -0.17 6.16
C ALA A 239 -21.10 0.05 5.03
N TYR A 240 -20.07 0.86 5.26
CA TYR A 240 -18.96 1.03 4.33
C TYR A 240 -18.15 -0.25 4.12
N LEU A 241 -17.84 -0.99 5.18
CA LEU A 241 -17.14 -2.27 5.10
C LEU A 241 -17.95 -3.33 4.34
N ASP A 242 -19.27 -3.32 4.49
CA ASP A 242 -20.18 -4.29 3.86
C ASP A 242 -20.77 -3.84 2.53
N ARG A 243 -20.29 -2.71 1.95
CA ARG A 243 -20.81 -2.17 0.67
C ARG A 243 -20.80 -3.14 -0.51
N ALA A 244 -19.97 -4.18 -0.45
CA ALA A 244 -19.87 -5.24 -1.46
C ALA A 244 -20.57 -6.54 -1.06
N LYS A 245 -21.32 -6.55 0.06
CA LYS A 245 -21.99 -7.72 0.62
C LYS A 245 -23.48 -7.42 0.81
N LYS A 246 -24.31 -8.48 0.88
CA LYS A 246 -25.74 -8.32 1.09
C LYS A 246 -26.08 -8.50 2.58
N PRO A 247 -26.63 -7.46 3.24
CA PRO A 247 -27.00 -7.57 4.65
C PRO A 247 -28.21 -8.48 4.85
N LEU A 248 -28.24 -9.22 5.96
CA LEU A 248 -29.34 -10.10 6.35
C LEU A 248 -30.47 -9.37 7.08
N VAL A 249 -30.14 -8.31 7.78
CA VAL A 249 -31.08 -7.45 8.51
C VAL A 249 -30.97 -6.02 8.01
N SER A 250 -32.05 -5.24 8.15
CA SER A 250 -32.18 -3.93 7.51
C SER A 250 -31.23 -2.87 8.04
N LYS A 251 -30.79 -2.98 9.29
CA LYS A 251 -29.89 -2.01 9.95
C LYS A 251 -28.85 -2.72 10.79
N PRO A 252 -27.66 -2.14 10.95
CA PRO A 252 -26.68 -2.63 11.92
C PRO A 252 -27.24 -2.60 13.35
N VAL A 253 -26.77 -3.53 14.17
CA VAL A 253 -26.99 -3.47 15.62
C VAL A 253 -25.96 -2.51 16.20
N SER A 254 -26.40 -1.47 16.86
CA SER A 254 -25.54 -0.43 17.43
C SER A 254 -25.67 -0.39 18.95
N ILE A 255 -24.53 -0.33 19.64
CA ILE A 255 -24.43 -0.25 21.09
C ILE A 255 -23.50 0.91 21.42
N ARG A 256 -23.96 1.83 22.27
CA ARG A 256 -23.12 2.89 22.84
C ARG A 256 -23.47 3.01 24.32
N SER A 257 -22.49 2.74 25.18
CA SER A 257 -22.66 2.78 26.63
C SER A 257 -21.36 3.07 27.33
N GLU A 258 -21.44 3.55 28.57
CA GLU A 258 -20.30 3.86 29.40
C GLU A 258 -20.43 3.17 30.76
N LYS A 259 -19.34 2.61 31.24
CA LYS A 259 -19.25 2.00 32.58
C LYS A 259 -17.83 2.10 33.09
N ASP A 260 -17.69 2.45 34.38
CA ASP A 260 -16.39 2.56 35.09
C ASP A 260 -15.40 3.49 34.37
N GLY A 261 -15.90 4.57 33.70
CA GLY A 261 -15.10 5.51 32.94
C GLY A 261 -14.62 5.00 31.58
N ILE A 262 -15.06 3.81 31.17
CA ILE A 262 -14.77 3.22 29.87
C ILE A 262 -16.00 3.35 28.99
N THR A 263 -15.87 4.05 27.86
CA THR A 263 -16.92 4.11 26.84
C THR A 263 -16.74 2.95 25.86
N VAL A 264 -17.82 2.25 25.58
CA VAL A 264 -17.86 1.13 24.63
C VAL A 264 -18.85 1.47 23.53
N GLU A 265 -18.38 1.49 22.30
CA GLU A 265 -19.18 1.67 21.10
C GLU A 265 -18.99 0.44 20.20
N VAL A 266 -20.09 -0.15 19.75
CA VAL A 266 -20.07 -1.31 18.85
C VAL A 266 -21.12 -1.11 17.78
N ALA A 267 -20.74 -1.32 16.53
CA ALA A 267 -21.71 -1.57 15.47
C ALA A 267 -21.43 -2.94 14.85
N MET A 268 -22.45 -3.72 14.60
CA MET A 268 -22.33 -5.06 14.06
C MET A 268 -23.44 -5.36 13.06
N TRP A 269 -23.10 -6.04 11.97
CA TRP A 269 -24.03 -6.39 10.92
C TRP A 269 -23.73 -7.79 10.39
N TRP A 270 -24.73 -8.61 10.20
CA TRP A 270 -24.58 -9.89 9.54
C TRP A 270 -24.99 -9.79 8.08
N ASN A 271 -24.18 -10.39 7.24
CA ASN A 271 -24.33 -10.44 5.80
C ASN A 271 -24.36 -11.90 5.29
N ASP A 272 -24.55 -12.08 4.00
CA ASP A 272 -24.64 -13.39 3.36
C ASP A 272 -23.29 -14.10 3.17
N SER A 273 -22.18 -13.46 3.50
CA SER A 273 -20.85 -14.07 3.41
C SER A 273 -20.63 -15.15 4.50
N TYR A 274 -19.49 -15.83 4.40
CA TYR A 274 -19.08 -16.89 5.33
C TYR A 274 -17.89 -16.49 6.21
N HIS A 275 -17.46 -15.24 6.12
CA HIS A 275 -16.27 -14.74 6.78
C HIS A 275 -16.61 -13.76 7.89
N GLU A 276 -15.82 -13.80 8.97
CA GLU A 276 -15.87 -12.81 10.05
C GLU A 276 -14.91 -11.65 9.73
N ASN A 277 -15.39 -10.42 9.86
CA ASN A 277 -14.57 -9.21 9.78
C ASN A 277 -14.85 -8.33 11.00
N VAL A 278 -13.95 -8.32 11.98
CA VAL A 278 -14.10 -7.56 13.23
C VAL A 278 -12.91 -6.64 13.42
N LEU A 279 -13.15 -5.33 13.30
CA LEU A 279 -12.17 -4.30 13.57
C LEU A 279 -12.27 -3.83 15.02
N CYS A 280 -11.13 -3.69 15.69
CA CYS A 280 -11.05 -3.26 17.08
C CYS A 280 -10.20 -2.01 17.20
N PHE A 281 -10.71 -1.05 18.00
CA PHE A 281 -10.03 0.21 18.25
C PHE A 281 -10.04 0.55 19.75
N THR A 282 -8.91 1.09 20.22
CA THR A 282 -8.80 1.69 21.56
C THR A 282 -8.29 3.11 21.42
N ASN A 283 -9.08 4.10 21.86
CA ASN A 283 -8.75 5.53 21.70
C ASN A 283 -8.39 5.86 20.25
N ASN A 284 -9.18 5.38 19.29
CA ASN A 284 -9.00 5.49 17.84
C ASN A 284 -7.80 4.73 17.25
N ILE A 285 -7.00 4.02 18.05
CA ILE A 285 -5.85 3.24 17.58
C ILE A 285 -6.34 1.84 17.20
N PRO A 286 -6.04 1.33 15.99
CA PRO A 286 -6.41 -0.02 15.59
C PRO A 286 -5.59 -1.08 16.34
N GLN A 287 -6.24 -2.15 16.79
CA GLN A 287 -5.60 -3.33 17.35
C GLN A 287 -5.73 -4.51 16.41
N ARG A 288 -4.70 -4.77 15.61
CA ARG A 288 -4.66 -5.87 14.63
C ARG A 288 -4.75 -7.24 15.31
N ASP A 289 -4.12 -7.40 16.46
CA ASP A 289 -4.12 -8.63 17.26
C ASP A 289 -5.27 -8.69 18.28
N GLY A 290 -6.23 -7.75 18.17
CA GLY A 290 -7.35 -7.65 19.09
C GLY A 290 -6.93 -7.32 20.53
N GLY A 291 -7.45 -8.08 21.50
CA GLY A 291 -7.13 -7.87 22.92
C GLY A 291 -8.27 -8.19 23.86
N THR A 292 -8.21 -7.63 25.07
CA THR A 292 -9.19 -7.88 26.14
C THR A 292 -10.60 -7.42 25.74
N HIS A 293 -10.74 -6.32 25.01
CA HIS A 293 -12.03 -5.83 24.49
C HIS A 293 -12.64 -6.79 23.48
N MET A 294 -11.86 -7.32 22.52
CA MET A 294 -12.35 -8.32 21.56
C MET A 294 -12.77 -9.61 22.27
N ALA A 295 -11.99 -10.06 23.26
CA ALA A 295 -12.33 -11.25 24.05
C ALA A 295 -13.66 -11.07 24.81
N GLY A 296 -13.90 -9.90 25.40
CA GLY A 296 -15.16 -9.54 26.05
C GLY A 296 -16.34 -9.51 25.06
N PHE A 297 -16.16 -8.88 23.92
CA PHE A 297 -17.16 -8.82 22.85
C PHE A 297 -17.55 -10.20 22.32
N ARG A 298 -16.57 -11.02 21.93
CA ARG A 298 -16.82 -12.39 21.42
C ARG A 298 -17.51 -13.28 22.46
N GLY A 299 -17.14 -13.15 23.75
CA GLY A 299 -17.77 -13.89 24.84
C GLY A 299 -19.23 -13.51 25.04
N ALA A 300 -19.53 -12.21 25.05
CA ALA A 300 -20.89 -11.69 25.20
C ALA A 300 -21.78 -12.08 24.01
N LEU A 301 -21.27 -11.85 22.79
CA LEU A 301 -21.97 -12.17 21.54
C LEU A 301 -22.40 -13.64 21.51
N THR A 302 -21.47 -14.54 21.72
CA THR A 302 -21.73 -15.99 21.72
C THR A 302 -22.77 -16.37 22.79
N ARG A 303 -22.63 -15.87 24.00
CA ARG A 303 -23.54 -16.18 25.12
C ARG A 303 -24.98 -15.74 24.81
N GLN A 304 -25.15 -14.52 24.32
CA GLN A 304 -26.49 -13.99 24.05
C GLN A 304 -27.19 -14.66 22.87
N ILE A 305 -26.47 -14.91 21.77
CA ILE A 305 -27.06 -15.61 20.62
C ILE A 305 -27.44 -17.05 20.99
N VAL A 306 -26.58 -17.78 21.69
CA VAL A 306 -26.89 -19.16 22.13
C VAL A 306 -28.06 -19.17 23.11
N SER A 307 -28.08 -18.28 24.12
CA SER A 307 -29.18 -18.16 25.08
C SER A 307 -30.52 -17.87 24.39
N TYR A 308 -30.53 -16.93 23.43
CA TYR A 308 -31.73 -16.61 22.66
C TYR A 308 -32.17 -17.77 21.76
N ALA A 309 -31.25 -18.46 21.10
CA ALA A 309 -31.55 -19.62 20.28
C ALA A 309 -32.20 -20.76 21.08
N ASP A 310 -31.75 -20.97 22.32
CA ASP A 310 -32.33 -21.97 23.24
C ASP A 310 -33.74 -21.55 23.75
N SER A 311 -33.86 -20.29 24.20
CA SER A 311 -35.11 -19.76 24.76
C SER A 311 -36.23 -19.61 23.73
N SER A 312 -35.89 -19.21 22.51
CA SER A 312 -36.83 -19.07 21.38
C SER A 312 -37.34 -20.40 20.82
N GLY A 313 -36.75 -21.53 21.24
CA GLY A 313 -37.17 -22.86 20.81
C GLY A 313 -36.72 -23.22 19.39
N ILE A 314 -35.94 -22.38 18.72
CA ILE A 314 -35.42 -22.65 17.37
C ILE A 314 -34.54 -23.90 17.40
N MET A 315 -33.71 -24.05 18.43
CA MET A 315 -32.83 -25.19 18.61
C MET A 315 -33.53 -26.52 18.81
N LYS A 316 -34.83 -26.50 19.24
CA LYS A 316 -35.59 -27.76 19.47
C LYS A 316 -35.79 -28.60 18.21
N LYS A 317 -35.76 -27.97 17.05
CA LYS A 317 -35.93 -28.62 15.75
C LYS A 317 -34.59 -29.11 15.14
N GLU A 318 -33.50 -28.48 15.52
CA GLU A 318 -32.17 -28.72 14.94
C GLU A 318 -31.27 -29.40 15.97
N LYS A 319 -30.72 -30.58 15.63
CA LYS A 319 -29.83 -31.33 16.51
C LYS A 319 -28.35 -30.90 16.32
N VAL A 320 -28.08 -29.62 16.47
CA VAL A 320 -26.72 -29.08 16.32
C VAL A 320 -26.34 -28.31 17.60
N THR A 321 -25.05 -28.30 17.89
CA THR A 321 -24.50 -27.48 19.00
C THR A 321 -23.88 -26.23 18.39
N LEU A 322 -24.32 -25.05 18.86
CA LEU A 322 -23.77 -23.76 18.41
C LEU A 322 -22.41 -23.50 19.06
N THR A 323 -21.48 -22.95 18.29
CA THR A 323 -20.18 -22.48 18.76
C THR A 323 -20.03 -20.98 18.54
N GLY A 324 -19.00 -20.37 19.12
CA GLY A 324 -18.75 -18.96 18.91
C GLY A 324 -18.45 -18.63 17.44
N ASP A 325 -17.82 -19.54 16.72
CA ASP A 325 -17.50 -19.34 15.30
C ASP A 325 -18.77 -19.34 14.44
N ASP A 326 -19.74 -20.21 14.76
CA ASP A 326 -21.03 -20.20 14.06
C ASP A 326 -21.76 -18.87 14.26
N CYS A 327 -21.68 -18.27 15.46
CA CYS A 327 -22.29 -16.97 15.77
C CYS A 327 -21.65 -15.80 15.01
N ARG A 328 -20.42 -15.96 14.55
CA ARG A 328 -19.65 -14.92 13.86
C ARG A 328 -19.53 -15.13 12.35
N GLU A 329 -20.11 -16.21 11.81
CA GLU A 329 -20.16 -16.42 10.36
C GLU A 329 -20.98 -15.30 9.69
N GLY A 330 -20.37 -14.61 8.73
CA GLY A 330 -20.95 -13.46 8.03
C GLY A 330 -21.07 -12.19 8.89
N LEU A 331 -20.38 -12.11 10.02
CA LEU A 331 -20.39 -10.93 10.89
C LEU A 331 -19.33 -9.92 10.43
N THR A 332 -19.77 -8.70 10.17
CA THR A 332 -18.92 -7.51 10.13
C THR A 332 -19.21 -6.67 11.37
N ALA A 333 -18.17 -6.33 12.14
CA ALA A 333 -18.33 -5.52 13.34
C ALA A 333 -17.16 -4.55 13.54
N VAL A 334 -17.47 -3.40 14.12
CA VAL A 334 -16.48 -2.43 14.59
C VAL A 334 -16.69 -2.23 16.08
N LEU A 335 -15.65 -2.48 16.86
CA LEU A 335 -15.60 -2.31 18.31
C LEU A 335 -14.63 -1.18 18.65
N SER A 336 -15.13 -0.10 19.18
CA SER A 336 -14.33 1.04 19.66
C SER A 336 -14.48 1.18 21.18
N VAL A 337 -13.38 1.20 21.90
CA VAL A 337 -13.35 1.48 23.32
C VAL A 337 -12.55 2.73 23.62
N LYS A 338 -13.06 3.62 24.48
CA LYS A 338 -12.36 4.79 24.97
C LYS A 338 -11.97 4.52 26.42
N VAL A 339 -10.68 4.39 26.67
CA VAL A 339 -10.09 3.98 27.95
C VAL A 339 -9.15 5.10 28.43
N PRO A 340 -9.26 5.57 29.68
CA PRO A 340 -8.41 6.67 30.18
C PRO A 340 -6.91 6.33 30.21
N ASP A 341 -6.54 5.10 30.58
CA ASP A 341 -5.14 4.65 30.69
C ASP A 341 -4.98 3.24 30.11
N PRO A 342 -5.01 3.07 28.78
CA PRO A 342 -4.93 1.76 28.18
C PRO A 342 -3.49 1.19 28.20
N LYS A 343 -3.38 -0.12 28.40
CA LYS A 343 -2.11 -0.85 28.37
C LYS A 343 -2.04 -1.73 27.14
N PHE A 344 -0.91 -1.69 26.44
CA PHE A 344 -0.68 -2.45 25.21
C PHE A 344 0.50 -3.41 25.36
N SER A 345 0.52 -4.47 24.53
CA SER A 345 1.57 -5.47 24.53
C SER A 345 2.91 -5.00 23.95
N SER A 346 2.87 -3.97 23.09
CA SER A 346 4.02 -3.46 22.35
C SER A 346 3.95 -1.95 22.13
N GLN A 347 5.03 -1.35 21.65
CA GLN A 347 5.09 0.06 21.24
C GLN A 347 4.15 0.35 20.05
N THR A 348 3.95 -0.62 19.16
CA THR A 348 3.05 -0.53 18.00
C THR A 348 1.57 -0.56 18.39
N LYS A 349 1.25 -0.87 19.65
CA LYS A 349 -0.10 -0.89 20.22
C LYS A 349 -1.07 -1.89 19.54
N ASP A 350 -0.56 -2.95 18.93
CA ASP A 350 -1.34 -3.91 18.14
C ASP A 350 -2.32 -4.74 18.98
N LYS A 351 -2.09 -4.85 20.31
CA LYS A 351 -2.95 -5.64 21.20
C LYS A 351 -3.20 -4.92 22.53
N LEU A 352 -4.48 -4.76 22.88
CA LEU A 352 -4.90 -4.25 24.17
C LEU A 352 -4.80 -5.34 25.25
N VAL A 353 -4.07 -5.04 26.36
CA VAL A 353 -3.86 -5.98 27.47
C VAL A 353 -4.50 -5.53 28.81
N SER A 354 -5.16 -4.37 28.85
CA SER A 354 -5.90 -3.86 30.00
C SER A 354 -6.98 -4.84 30.44
N SER A 355 -6.78 -5.54 31.58
CA SER A 355 -7.67 -6.61 32.02
C SER A 355 -9.05 -6.13 32.45
N GLU A 356 -9.15 -4.89 32.96
CA GLU A 356 -10.38 -4.20 33.37
C GLU A 356 -11.36 -3.94 32.23
N VAL A 357 -10.89 -3.86 30.98
CA VAL A 357 -11.74 -3.58 29.83
C VAL A 357 -12.63 -4.76 29.46
N ARG A 358 -12.12 -6.00 29.61
CA ARG A 358 -12.87 -7.22 29.25
C ARG A 358 -14.24 -7.33 29.94
N PRO A 359 -14.34 -7.28 31.30
CA PRO A 359 -15.62 -7.42 31.99
C PRO A 359 -16.59 -6.27 31.67
N VAL A 360 -16.08 -5.06 31.43
CA VAL A 360 -16.91 -3.90 31.05
C VAL A 360 -17.55 -4.12 29.69
N VAL A 361 -16.76 -4.47 28.67
CA VAL A 361 -17.25 -4.76 27.32
C VAL A 361 -18.23 -5.95 27.36
N GLU A 362 -17.88 -7.01 28.09
CA GLU A 362 -18.71 -8.20 28.22
C GLU A 362 -20.08 -7.88 28.86
N SER A 363 -20.12 -7.08 29.92
CA SER A 363 -21.35 -6.66 30.60
C SER A 363 -22.23 -5.82 29.68
N LEU A 364 -21.67 -4.75 29.08
CA LEU A 364 -22.44 -3.80 28.29
C LEU A 364 -22.99 -4.43 27.00
N VAL A 365 -22.20 -5.28 26.34
CA VAL A 365 -22.65 -5.99 25.14
C VAL A 365 -23.70 -7.04 25.48
N ASN A 366 -23.55 -7.77 26.60
CA ASN A 366 -24.58 -8.72 27.06
C ASN A 366 -25.93 -8.03 27.28
N GLU A 367 -25.94 -6.95 28.02
CA GLU A 367 -27.16 -6.19 28.34
C GLU A 367 -27.85 -5.65 27.08
N ALA A 368 -27.10 -4.92 26.25
CA ALA A 368 -27.65 -4.29 25.07
C ALA A 368 -28.10 -5.30 24.00
N LEU A 369 -27.33 -6.36 23.79
CA LEU A 369 -27.69 -7.37 22.78
C LEU A 369 -28.89 -8.22 23.24
N SER A 370 -29.02 -8.50 24.55
CA SER A 370 -30.23 -9.17 25.09
C SER A 370 -31.49 -8.36 24.82
N VAL A 371 -31.45 -7.06 25.10
CA VAL A 371 -32.59 -6.15 24.83
C VAL A 371 -32.88 -6.10 23.34
N TRP A 372 -31.86 -5.94 22.49
CA TRP A 372 -32.06 -5.88 21.05
C TRP A 372 -32.73 -7.15 20.49
N LEU A 373 -32.27 -8.33 20.91
CA LEU A 373 -32.83 -9.62 20.46
C LEU A 373 -34.33 -9.77 20.85
N GLU A 374 -34.74 -9.25 22.00
CA GLU A 374 -36.13 -9.26 22.47
C GLU A 374 -36.99 -8.23 21.74
N GLU A 375 -36.45 -7.03 21.43
CA GLU A 375 -37.17 -5.97 20.77
C GLU A 375 -37.32 -6.20 19.24
N HIS A 376 -36.40 -6.99 18.63
CA HIS A 376 -36.37 -7.25 17.20
C HIS A 376 -36.51 -8.75 16.86
N PRO A 377 -37.66 -9.42 17.26
CA PRO A 377 -37.77 -10.88 17.13
C PRO A 377 -37.74 -11.37 15.68
N GLY A 378 -38.12 -10.53 14.70
CA GLY A 378 -38.01 -10.83 13.27
C GLY A 378 -36.56 -10.96 12.80
N ASP A 379 -35.76 -9.96 13.10
CA ASP A 379 -34.32 -9.90 12.75
C ASP A 379 -33.53 -10.94 13.55
N ALA A 380 -33.86 -11.09 14.85
CA ALA A 380 -33.24 -12.11 15.69
C ALA A 380 -33.47 -13.54 15.16
N LYS A 381 -34.64 -13.83 14.61
CA LYS A 381 -34.92 -15.12 13.98
C LYS A 381 -34.11 -15.33 12.70
N ILE A 382 -33.91 -14.30 11.88
CA ILE A 382 -33.07 -14.38 10.66
C ILE A 382 -31.64 -14.64 11.07
N LEU A 383 -31.11 -13.89 12.03
CA LEU A 383 -29.77 -14.03 12.57
C LEU A 383 -29.51 -15.43 13.14
N VAL A 384 -30.39 -15.90 14.06
CA VAL A 384 -30.25 -17.25 14.63
C VAL A 384 -30.40 -18.32 13.55
N GLY A 385 -31.22 -18.10 12.55
CA GLY A 385 -31.34 -19.00 11.39
C GLY A 385 -30.02 -19.16 10.66
N LYS A 386 -29.29 -18.06 10.40
CA LYS A 386 -27.94 -18.08 9.80
C LYS A 386 -26.96 -18.84 10.68
N VAL A 387 -26.95 -18.59 11.98
CA VAL A 387 -26.06 -19.27 12.95
C VAL A 387 -26.33 -20.77 13.01
N VAL A 388 -27.60 -21.21 12.99
CA VAL A 388 -27.98 -22.63 12.94
C VAL A 388 -27.54 -23.27 11.61
N GLU A 389 -27.69 -22.57 10.51
CA GLU A 389 -27.23 -23.02 9.19
C GLU A 389 -25.71 -23.19 9.16
N ALA A 390 -24.96 -22.25 9.75
CA ALA A 390 -23.51 -22.35 9.90
C ALA A 390 -23.11 -23.58 10.73
N ALA A 391 -23.76 -23.79 11.88
CA ALA A 391 -23.52 -24.97 12.72
C ALA A 391 -23.84 -26.27 11.99
N ALA A 392 -24.93 -26.34 11.25
CA ALA A 392 -25.29 -27.51 10.46
C ALA A 392 -24.27 -27.80 9.36
N ALA A 393 -23.79 -26.77 8.68
CA ALA A 393 -22.74 -26.89 7.68
C ALA A 393 -21.41 -27.38 8.28
N ARG A 394 -21.00 -26.86 9.44
CA ARG A 394 -19.81 -27.31 10.18
C ARG A 394 -19.95 -28.80 10.60
N GLU A 395 -21.09 -29.21 11.12
CA GLU A 395 -21.37 -30.62 11.50
C GLU A 395 -21.37 -31.54 10.27
N ALA A 396 -21.97 -31.12 9.15
CA ALA A 396 -21.93 -31.87 7.89
C ALA A 396 -20.50 -32.04 7.36
N ALA A 397 -19.72 -30.97 7.44
CA ALA A 397 -18.30 -31.00 7.06
C ALA A 397 -17.51 -31.94 7.97
N ARG A 398 -17.72 -31.92 9.29
CA ARG A 398 -17.09 -32.85 10.24
C ARG A 398 -17.42 -34.30 9.92
N LYS A 399 -18.69 -34.63 9.69
CA LYS A 399 -19.13 -35.99 9.29
C LYS A 399 -18.52 -36.45 7.97
N ALA A 400 -18.46 -35.56 6.97
CA ALA A 400 -17.83 -35.87 5.68
C ALA A 400 -16.35 -36.22 5.86
N ARG A 401 -15.62 -35.46 6.67
CA ARG A 401 -14.20 -35.74 6.99
C ARG A 401 -14.03 -37.05 7.73
N GLU A 402 -14.87 -37.36 8.75
CA GLU A 402 -14.81 -38.64 9.45
C GLU A 402 -15.03 -39.84 8.53
N LEU A 403 -15.96 -39.72 7.59
CA LEU A 403 -16.21 -40.76 6.57
C LEU A 403 -15.00 -40.93 5.62
N THR A 404 -14.38 -39.84 5.22
CA THR A 404 -13.18 -39.85 4.38
C THR A 404 -12.00 -40.44 5.15
N ARG A 405 -11.82 -40.05 6.42
CA ARG A 405 -10.78 -40.59 7.30
C ARG A 405 -10.95 -42.09 7.59
N ARG A 406 -12.20 -42.58 7.74
CA ARG A 406 -12.47 -44.03 7.89
C ARG A 406 -12.19 -44.82 6.62
N LYS A 407 -12.47 -44.25 5.43
CA LYS A 407 -12.06 -44.79 4.14
C LYS A 407 -10.54 -44.78 3.97
N GLY A 408 -9.87 -43.70 4.39
CA GLY A 408 -8.40 -43.57 4.32
C GLY A 408 -7.63 -44.35 5.39
N ALA A 409 -8.27 -44.81 6.50
CA ALA A 409 -7.62 -45.70 7.47
C ALA A 409 -7.34 -47.11 6.97
N LEU A 410 -7.98 -47.49 5.85
CA LEU A 410 -7.68 -48.70 5.08
C LEU A 410 -6.69 -48.45 3.93
N ASP A 411 -6.39 -47.16 3.62
CA ASP A 411 -5.51 -46.72 2.52
C ASP A 411 -4.50 -45.66 3.09
N ILE A 412 -3.57 -46.15 3.96
CA ILE A 412 -2.64 -45.31 4.73
C ILE A 412 -1.56 -44.62 3.88
N SER A 413 -1.64 -44.62 2.55
CA SER A 413 -0.57 -44.06 1.70
C SER A 413 -1.01 -43.38 0.39
N SER A 414 -2.24 -42.99 0.18
CA SER A 414 -2.56 -42.34 -1.10
C SER A 414 -2.53 -40.81 -1.02
N LEU A 415 -1.35 -40.25 -1.26
CA LEU A 415 -1.23 -38.91 -1.79
C LEU A 415 -2.11 -38.79 -3.05
N PRO A 416 -2.61 -37.58 -3.38
CA PRO A 416 -3.42 -37.38 -4.58
C PRO A 416 -2.70 -37.95 -5.80
N GLY A 417 -3.35 -38.82 -6.57
CA GLY A 417 -2.72 -39.48 -7.71
C GLY A 417 -2.17 -38.57 -8.81
N LYS A 418 -2.52 -37.29 -8.72
CA LYS A 418 -1.99 -36.23 -9.59
C LYS A 418 -0.71 -35.58 -9.04
N LEU A 419 -0.46 -35.65 -7.74
CA LEU A 419 0.73 -35.07 -7.12
C LEU A 419 1.96 -35.89 -7.53
N ALA A 420 2.92 -35.21 -8.17
CA ALA A 420 4.27 -35.72 -8.32
C ALA A 420 5.10 -35.21 -7.13
N ASP A 421 5.19 -36.02 -6.07
CA ASP A 421 5.88 -35.65 -4.84
C ASP A 421 7.40 -35.64 -4.98
N CYS A 422 8.13 -34.98 -4.06
CA CYS A 422 9.57 -34.99 -3.93
C CYS A 422 10.02 -36.07 -2.93
N SER A 423 11.32 -36.41 -2.98
CA SER A 423 11.91 -37.36 -2.04
C SER A 423 12.36 -36.74 -0.71
N GLU A 424 12.58 -35.44 -0.68
CA GLU A 424 12.91 -34.72 0.55
C GLU A 424 11.72 -34.74 1.51
N ARG A 425 12.02 -34.92 2.80
CA ARG A 425 11.02 -34.98 3.87
C ARG A 425 11.05 -33.78 4.81
N ASP A 426 12.14 -32.99 4.74
CA ASP A 426 12.24 -31.74 5.48
C ASP A 426 11.41 -30.65 4.77
N PRO A 427 10.30 -30.17 5.40
CA PRO A 427 9.45 -29.16 4.77
C PRO A 427 10.21 -27.85 4.42
N ALA A 428 11.25 -27.52 5.21
CA ALA A 428 12.04 -26.31 4.98
C ALA A 428 12.84 -26.34 3.69
N LYS A 429 13.14 -27.54 3.18
CA LYS A 429 13.86 -27.78 1.93
C LYS A 429 12.97 -28.16 0.76
N SER A 430 11.67 -28.39 1.03
CA SER A 430 10.71 -28.87 0.06
C SER A 430 9.85 -27.76 -0.52
N GLU A 431 9.55 -27.84 -1.81
CA GLU A 431 8.78 -26.87 -2.57
C GLU A 431 7.61 -27.55 -3.29
N LEU A 432 6.44 -26.92 -3.27
CA LEU A 432 5.26 -27.37 -4.01
C LEU A 432 4.90 -26.36 -5.09
N PHE A 433 4.93 -26.76 -6.34
CA PHE A 433 4.42 -25.98 -7.46
C PHE A 433 2.98 -26.34 -7.77
N LEU A 434 2.09 -25.34 -7.68
CA LEU A 434 0.71 -25.41 -8.12
C LEU A 434 0.65 -24.95 -9.58
N VAL A 435 0.48 -25.90 -10.51
CA VAL A 435 0.66 -25.65 -11.95
C VAL A 435 -0.69 -25.71 -12.65
N GLU A 436 -0.95 -24.74 -13.52
CA GLU A 436 -2.15 -24.71 -14.35
C GLU A 436 -2.11 -25.77 -15.44
N GLY A 437 -3.14 -26.62 -15.45
CA GLY A 437 -3.38 -27.60 -16.51
C GLY A 437 -2.44 -28.81 -16.51
N ASP A 438 -2.86 -29.84 -17.24
CA ASP A 438 -2.10 -31.11 -17.36
C ASP A 438 -0.90 -30.95 -18.34
N SER A 439 -0.94 -30.01 -19.31
CA SER A 439 0.13 -29.82 -20.29
C SER A 439 1.37 -29.21 -19.63
N ALA A 440 1.23 -28.04 -19.01
CA ALA A 440 2.32 -27.42 -18.28
C ALA A 440 2.75 -28.26 -17.07
N GLY A 441 1.80 -28.94 -16.39
CA GLY A 441 2.07 -29.92 -15.36
C GLY A 441 2.93 -31.09 -15.83
N GLY A 442 2.77 -31.54 -17.09
CA GLY A 442 3.60 -32.57 -17.72
C GLY A 442 5.05 -32.13 -17.91
N SER A 443 5.25 -30.95 -18.50
CA SER A 443 6.59 -30.34 -18.69
C SER A 443 7.27 -30.08 -17.34
N ALA A 444 6.52 -29.54 -16.34
CA ALA A 444 7.05 -29.28 -15.00
C ALA A 444 7.47 -30.59 -14.29
N LYS A 445 6.68 -31.65 -14.39
CA LYS A 445 7.02 -32.99 -13.82
C LYS A 445 8.29 -33.58 -14.41
N GLN A 446 8.54 -33.32 -15.69
CA GLN A 446 9.75 -33.80 -16.37
C GLN A 446 10.97 -32.94 -16.03
N GLY A 447 10.79 -31.61 -15.98
CA GLY A 447 11.88 -30.64 -15.78
C GLY A 447 12.32 -30.46 -14.32
N ARG A 448 11.49 -30.80 -13.32
CA ARG A 448 11.74 -30.52 -11.90
C ARG A 448 12.93 -31.28 -11.30
N SER A 449 13.48 -30.77 -10.22
CA SER A 449 14.28 -31.58 -9.30
C SER A 449 13.37 -32.53 -8.51
N ARG A 450 13.57 -33.83 -8.70
CA ARG A 450 12.77 -34.85 -7.98
C ARG A 450 13.13 -34.92 -6.50
N GLU A 451 14.27 -34.39 -6.12
CA GLU A 451 14.75 -34.39 -4.74
C GLU A 451 13.86 -33.52 -3.86
N ASN A 452 13.66 -32.25 -4.21
CA ASN A 452 13.04 -31.24 -3.35
C ASN A 452 11.83 -30.52 -3.95
N GLN A 453 11.45 -30.77 -5.21
CA GLN A 453 10.33 -30.11 -5.88
C GLN A 453 9.18 -31.08 -6.14
N ALA A 454 8.00 -30.74 -5.62
CA ALA A 454 6.74 -31.43 -5.90
C ALA A 454 5.91 -30.61 -6.90
N ILE A 455 5.17 -31.30 -7.80
CA ILE A 455 4.29 -30.68 -8.79
C ILE A 455 2.86 -31.16 -8.58
N LEU A 456 1.93 -30.24 -8.42
CA LEU A 456 0.50 -30.50 -8.38
C LEU A 456 -0.20 -29.78 -9.55
N PRO A 457 -0.57 -30.46 -10.63
CA PRO A 457 -1.38 -29.89 -11.69
C PRO A 457 -2.82 -29.66 -11.20
N LEU A 458 -3.35 -28.48 -11.47
CA LEU A 458 -4.74 -28.10 -11.22
C LEU A 458 -5.53 -28.18 -12.52
N ARG A 459 -6.69 -28.82 -12.51
CA ARG A 459 -7.56 -28.95 -13.70
C ARG A 459 -8.50 -27.75 -13.78
N GLY A 460 -8.05 -26.68 -14.43
CA GLY A 460 -8.85 -25.48 -14.67
C GLY A 460 -9.10 -24.66 -13.40
N LYS A 461 -10.17 -23.87 -13.42
CA LYS A 461 -10.53 -22.95 -12.35
C LYS A 461 -10.99 -23.73 -11.12
N ILE A 462 -10.37 -23.48 -9.98
CA ILE A 462 -10.81 -24.07 -8.70
C ILE A 462 -12.09 -23.37 -8.21
N LEU A 463 -12.75 -23.99 -7.24
CA LEU A 463 -13.93 -23.40 -6.62
C LEU A 463 -13.60 -22.02 -6.00
N ASN A 464 -14.43 -21.04 -6.31
CA ASN A 464 -14.35 -19.72 -5.66
C ASN A 464 -14.82 -19.83 -4.20
N VAL A 465 -13.87 -19.80 -3.26
CA VAL A 465 -14.14 -19.97 -1.83
C VAL A 465 -14.77 -18.72 -1.19
N GLU A 466 -14.71 -17.56 -1.85
CA GLU A 466 -15.44 -16.36 -1.39
C GLU A 466 -16.96 -16.59 -1.36
N ARG A 467 -17.45 -17.37 -2.33
CA ARG A 467 -18.88 -17.68 -2.51
C ARG A 467 -19.29 -19.05 -2.00
N ALA A 468 -18.35 -19.84 -1.51
CA ALA A 468 -18.60 -21.23 -1.19
C ALA A 468 -18.67 -21.46 0.31
N ARG A 469 -19.79 -22.03 0.74
CA ARG A 469 -19.94 -22.54 2.11
C ARG A 469 -18.93 -23.67 2.36
N PHE A 470 -18.49 -23.82 3.60
CA PHE A 470 -17.40 -24.72 3.98
C PHE A 470 -17.64 -26.20 3.59
N ASP A 471 -18.87 -26.72 3.68
CA ASP A 471 -19.21 -28.06 3.24
C ASP A 471 -19.05 -28.25 1.72
N LYS A 472 -19.38 -27.26 0.91
CA LYS A 472 -19.13 -27.26 -0.53
C LYS A 472 -17.64 -27.23 -0.86
N MET A 473 -16.84 -26.48 -0.12
CA MET A 473 -15.39 -26.48 -0.29
C MET A 473 -14.79 -27.86 -0.11
N LEU A 474 -15.19 -28.57 0.94
CA LEU A 474 -14.72 -29.94 1.22
C LEU A 474 -15.22 -30.96 0.21
N SER A 475 -16.32 -30.70 -0.49
CA SER A 475 -16.83 -31.55 -1.56
C SER A 475 -16.12 -31.35 -2.90
N SER A 476 -15.37 -30.24 -3.06
CA SER A 476 -14.57 -29.96 -4.25
C SER A 476 -13.35 -30.89 -4.29
N GLN A 477 -13.20 -31.63 -5.39
CA GLN A 477 -12.07 -32.54 -5.57
C GLN A 477 -10.74 -31.80 -5.63
N GLU A 478 -10.70 -30.64 -6.29
CA GLU A 478 -9.49 -29.81 -6.43
C GLU A 478 -9.04 -29.25 -5.07
N ILE A 479 -9.99 -28.69 -4.29
CA ILE A 479 -9.72 -28.18 -2.93
C ILE A 479 -9.28 -29.31 -2.02
N GLY A 480 -9.96 -30.46 -2.05
CA GLY A 480 -9.58 -31.64 -1.28
C GLY A 480 -8.17 -32.14 -1.64
N THR A 481 -7.83 -32.15 -2.93
CA THR A 481 -6.49 -32.51 -3.41
C THR A 481 -5.42 -31.55 -2.90
N LEU A 482 -5.70 -30.24 -2.94
CA LEU A 482 -4.78 -29.19 -2.45
C LEU A 482 -4.54 -29.33 -0.94
N ILE A 483 -5.60 -29.47 -0.14
CA ILE A 483 -5.50 -29.66 1.31
C ILE A 483 -4.68 -30.91 1.65
N THR A 484 -4.93 -32.04 0.96
CA THR A 484 -4.21 -33.29 1.16
C THR A 484 -2.73 -33.16 0.80
N ALA A 485 -2.41 -32.47 -0.29
CA ALA A 485 -1.03 -32.20 -0.70
C ALA A 485 -0.28 -31.36 0.32
N LEU A 486 -0.91 -30.31 0.85
CA LEU A 486 -0.31 -29.43 1.85
C LEU A 486 -0.11 -30.11 3.21
N GLY A 487 -1.04 -30.98 3.62
CA GLY A 487 -0.97 -31.75 4.87
C GLY A 487 -1.46 -30.98 6.13
N THR A 488 -1.84 -29.73 6.00
CA THR A 488 -2.21 -28.81 7.12
C THR A 488 -3.62 -28.99 7.67
N SER A 489 -4.48 -29.77 6.99
CA SER A 489 -5.94 -29.70 7.17
C SER A 489 -6.50 -28.30 6.82
N ILE A 490 -7.79 -28.06 7.09
CA ILE A 490 -8.47 -26.80 6.80
C ILE A 490 -9.56 -26.54 7.83
N GLY A 491 -9.85 -25.25 8.09
CA GLY A 491 -10.84 -24.79 9.06
C GLY A 491 -10.22 -24.40 10.38
N LYS A 492 -10.85 -23.45 11.09
CA LYS A 492 -10.33 -22.79 12.29
C LYS A 492 -9.88 -23.76 13.40
N ASP A 493 -10.54 -24.90 13.54
CA ASP A 493 -10.27 -25.86 14.62
C ASP A 493 -9.20 -26.92 14.26
N GLU A 494 -8.97 -27.19 12.97
CA GLU A 494 -8.13 -28.31 12.54
C GLU A 494 -6.91 -27.90 11.74
N PHE A 495 -6.88 -26.67 11.25
CA PHE A 495 -5.74 -26.12 10.53
C PHE A 495 -4.51 -26.09 11.45
N ASN A 496 -3.45 -26.72 10.99
CA ASN A 496 -2.19 -26.75 11.74
C ASN A 496 -1.02 -26.48 10.79
N PRO A 497 -0.46 -25.26 10.81
CA PRO A 497 0.65 -24.88 9.93
C PRO A 497 1.94 -25.68 10.20
N GLU A 498 2.11 -26.24 11.41
CA GLU A 498 3.28 -27.07 11.75
C GLU A 498 3.30 -28.41 11.01
N LYS A 499 2.16 -28.81 10.43
CA LYS A 499 2.05 -30.01 9.60
C LYS A 499 2.28 -29.74 8.12
N LEU A 500 2.62 -28.51 7.75
CA LEU A 500 2.89 -28.14 6.38
C LEU A 500 4.03 -28.98 5.80
N ARG A 501 3.80 -29.58 4.63
CA ARG A 501 4.77 -30.47 3.99
C ARG A 501 5.80 -29.72 3.13
N TYR A 502 5.53 -28.49 2.75
CA TYR A 502 6.37 -27.69 1.86
C TYR A 502 6.40 -26.24 2.35
N HIS A 503 7.55 -25.73 2.80
CA HIS A 503 7.66 -24.36 3.25
C HIS A 503 7.72 -23.32 2.11
N LYS A 504 7.76 -23.78 0.85
CA LYS A 504 7.52 -22.92 -0.31
C LYS A 504 6.39 -23.50 -1.15
N ILE A 505 5.28 -22.77 -1.21
CA ILE A 505 4.13 -23.04 -2.05
C ILE A 505 4.18 -22.03 -3.18
N ILE A 506 4.36 -22.51 -4.41
CA ILE A 506 4.62 -21.64 -5.57
C ILE A 506 3.48 -21.77 -6.56
N ILE A 507 2.73 -20.69 -6.75
CA ILE A 507 1.68 -20.59 -7.77
C ILE A 507 2.35 -20.34 -9.12
N MET A 508 2.10 -21.22 -10.10
CA MET A 508 2.67 -21.14 -11.44
C MET A 508 1.55 -21.29 -12.47
N THR A 509 1.04 -20.15 -12.95
CA THR A 509 -0.05 -20.02 -13.91
C THR A 509 0.43 -19.36 -15.19
N ASP A 510 -0.32 -19.54 -16.27
CA ASP A 510 -0.08 -18.92 -17.56
C ASP A 510 -0.17 -17.38 -17.47
N ALA A 511 0.49 -16.67 -18.39
CA ALA A 511 0.48 -15.21 -18.44
C ALA A 511 -0.70 -14.68 -19.28
N ASP A 512 -1.84 -15.33 -19.20
CA ASP A 512 -3.07 -14.97 -19.88
C ASP A 512 -4.21 -14.64 -18.87
N VAL A 513 -5.39 -14.31 -19.37
CA VAL A 513 -6.54 -13.92 -18.55
C VAL A 513 -7.07 -15.09 -17.69
N ASP A 514 -6.99 -16.32 -18.17
CA ASP A 514 -7.43 -17.52 -17.43
C ASP A 514 -6.44 -17.83 -16.31
N GLY A 515 -5.14 -17.76 -16.58
CA GLY A 515 -4.11 -17.93 -15.56
C GLY A 515 -4.15 -16.85 -14.47
N ALA A 516 -4.43 -15.59 -14.84
CA ALA A 516 -4.65 -14.52 -13.86
C ALA A 516 -5.86 -14.81 -12.97
N HIS A 517 -6.96 -15.36 -13.53
CA HIS A 517 -8.13 -15.75 -12.75
C HIS A 517 -7.85 -16.94 -11.82
N ILE A 518 -7.14 -17.97 -12.28
CA ILE A 518 -6.74 -19.13 -11.46
C ILE A 518 -5.85 -18.66 -10.30
N ARG A 519 -4.89 -17.79 -10.56
CA ARG A 519 -4.04 -17.18 -9.54
C ARG A 519 -4.88 -16.43 -8.50
N THR A 520 -5.85 -15.62 -8.92
CA THR A 520 -6.74 -14.91 -8.01
C THR A 520 -7.58 -15.86 -7.16
N LEU A 521 -8.10 -16.95 -7.72
CA LEU A 521 -8.84 -17.98 -6.98
C LEU A 521 -7.96 -18.66 -5.92
N LEU A 522 -6.70 -18.97 -6.25
CA LEU A 522 -5.74 -19.55 -5.31
C LEU A 522 -5.38 -18.58 -4.20
N LEU A 523 -5.12 -17.31 -4.54
CA LEU A 523 -4.86 -16.27 -3.55
C LEU A 523 -6.06 -16.08 -2.61
N THR A 524 -7.28 -16.07 -3.13
CA THR A 524 -8.52 -16.04 -2.34
C THR A 524 -8.60 -17.25 -1.39
N PHE A 525 -8.27 -18.44 -1.88
CA PHE A 525 -8.25 -19.66 -1.06
C PHE A 525 -7.27 -19.54 0.11
N PHE A 526 -6.02 -19.18 -0.15
CA PHE A 526 -5.01 -19.05 0.89
C PHE A 526 -5.35 -17.93 1.88
N PHE A 527 -5.78 -16.78 1.39
CA PHE A 527 -6.15 -15.65 2.25
C PHE A 527 -7.33 -15.98 3.18
N ARG A 528 -8.38 -16.64 2.65
CA ARG A 528 -9.59 -16.96 3.43
C ARG A 528 -9.45 -18.17 4.34
N GLN A 529 -8.69 -19.18 3.93
CA GLN A 529 -8.67 -20.48 4.60
C GLN A 529 -7.36 -20.79 5.32
N MET A 530 -6.25 -20.18 4.92
CA MET A 530 -4.91 -20.45 5.43
C MET A 530 -4.07 -19.17 5.54
N PRO A 531 -4.56 -18.07 6.17
CA PRO A 531 -3.85 -16.78 6.21
C PRO A 531 -2.47 -16.90 6.85
N GLU A 532 -2.30 -17.76 7.86
CA GLU A 532 -1.00 -17.99 8.53
C GLU A 532 0.10 -18.46 7.56
N LEU A 533 -0.23 -19.12 6.45
CA LEU A 533 0.78 -19.50 5.44
C LEU A 533 1.33 -18.29 4.68
N ILE A 534 0.52 -17.24 4.52
CA ILE A 534 0.95 -15.98 3.93
C ILE A 534 1.77 -15.19 4.96
N GLU A 535 1.28 -15.08 6.19
CA GLU A 535 1.96 -14.38 7.30
C GLU A 535 3.35 -14.96 7.58
N ARG A 536 3.47 -16.30 7.56
CA ARG A 536 4.75 -17.02 7.72
C ARG A 536 5.64 -16.98 6.46
N GLY A 537 5.18 -16.37 5.37
CA GLY A 537 5.95 -16.19 4.16
C GLY A 537 6.14 -17.46 3.32
N HIS A 538 5.20 -18.42 3.39
CA HIS A 538 5.29 -19.68 2.65
C HIS A 538 4.71 -19.62 1.22
N LEU A 539 3.96 -18.56 0.86
CA LEU A 539 3.29 -18.45 -0.43
C LEU A 539 4.05 -17.58 -1.41
N TYR A 540 4.26 -18.09 -2.62
CA TYR A 540 5.01 -17.43 -3.68
C TYR A 540 4.28 -17.52 -5.02
N ILE A 541 4.58 -16.59 -5.93
CA ILE A 541 4.16 -16.61 -7.33
C ILE A 541 5.42 -16.76 -8.18
N ALA A 542 5.45 -17.76 -9.05
CA ALA A 542 6.51 -17.92 -10.04
C ALA A 542 6.43 -16.82 -11.10
N GLN A 543 7.58 -16.36 -11.54
CA GLN A 543 7.71 -15.35 -12.60
C GLN A 543 8.44 -15.96 -13.80
N PRO A 544 7.76 -16.78 -14.63
CA PRO A 544 8.35 -17.30 -15.86
C PRO A 544 8.68 -16.14 -16.81
N PRO A 545 9.66 -16.31 -17.72
CA PRO A 545 10.02 -15.28 -18.68
C PRO A 545 8.89 -15.07 -19.69
N LEU A 546 8.63 -13.81 -20.03
CA LEU A 546 7.68 -13.45 -21.06
C LEU A 546 8.29 -13.49 -22.47
N TYR A 547 9.62 -13.33 -22.59
CA TYR A 547 10.28 -13.24 -23.88
C TYR A 547 11.47 -14.19 -23.97
N LYS A 548 11.67 -14.74 -25.18
CA LYS A 548 12.92 -15.34 -25.62
C LYS A 548 13.44 -14.53 -26.79
N VAL A 549 14.62 -13.97 -26.64
CA VAL A 549 15.32 -13.22 -27.69
C VAL A 549 16.48 -14.04 -28.22
N ALA A 550 16.69 -14.02 -29.53
CA ALA A 550 17.82 -14.70 -30.19
C ALA A 550 18.47 -13.81 -31.22
N ARG A 551 19.80 -13.73 -31.17
CA ARG A 551 20.62 -13.01 -32.16
C ARG A 551 21.76 -13.92 -32.63
N GLY A 552 21.68 -14.37 -33.86
CA GLY A 552 22.61 -15.38 -34.37
C GLY A 552 22.53 -16.70 -33.60
N LYS A 553 23.60 -17.11 -32.90
CA LYS A 553 23.65 -18.34 -32.11
C LYS A 553 23.37 -18.11 -30.62
N SER A 554 23.26 -16.88 -30.17
CA SER A 554 22.95 -16.52 -28.78
C SER A 554 21.46 -16.40 -28.59
N ALA A 555 20.91 -17.06 -27.53
CA ALA A 555 19.54 -16.90 -27.11
C ALA A 555 19.51 -16.61 -25.61
N GLN A 556 18.60 -15.72 -25.20
CA GLN A 556 18.41 -15.32 -23.80
C GLN A 556 16.92 -15.24 -23.48
N TYR A 557 16.58 -15.63 -22.24
CA TYR A 557 15.25 -15.44 -21.71
C TYR A 557 15.16 -14.11 -20.95
N LEU A 558 14.10 -13.37 -21.14
CA LEU A 558 13.85 -12.08 -20.49
C LEU A 558 12.52 -12.15 -19.74
N LYS A 559 12.56 -11.70 -18.50
CA LYS A 559 11.48 -11.86 -17.54
C LYS A 559 10.23 -11.07 -17.92
N ASP A 560 10.43 -9.80 -18.30
CA ASP A 560 9.38 -8.80 -18.51
C ASP A 560 9.78 -7.78 -19.58
N GLU A 561 8.92 -6.83 -19.84
CA GLU A 561 9.18 -5.75 -20.79
C GLU A 561 10.36 -4.87 -20.41
N LYS A 562 10.58 -4.66 -19.10
CA LYS A 562 11.72 -3.88 -18.61
C LYS A 562 13.05 -4.57 -18.94
N ALA A 563 13.12 -5.89 -18.73
CA ALA A 563 14.30 -6.67 -19.10
C ALA A 563 14.52 -6.67 -20.63
N LEU A 564 13.43 -6.69 -21.43
CA LEU A 564 13.52 -6.54 -22.87
C LEU A 564 14.04 -5.16 -23.28
N GLU A 565 13.55 -4.12 -22.62
CA GLU A 565 14.00 -2.75 -22.86
C GLU A 565 15.50 -2.59 -22.52
N GLU A 566 15.94 -3.09 -21.37
CA GLU A 566 17.36 -3.07 -20.99
C GLU A 566 18.24 -3.86 -21.96
N TYR A 567 17.77 -5.00 -22.45
CA TYR A 567 18.44 -5.77 -23.48
C TYR A 567 18.58 -4.98 -24.79
N LEU A 568 17.48 -4.37 -25.25
CA LEU A 568 17.48 -3.55 -26.47
C LEU A 568 18.40 -2.34 -26.36
N ILE A 569 18.44 -1.69 -25.19
CA ILE A 569 19.36 -0.59 -24.91
C ILE A 569 20.81 -1.08 -24.99
N SER A 570 21.12 -2.18 -24.32
CA SER A 570 22.48 -2.74 -24.31
C SER A 570 22.97 -3.05 -25.73
N MET A 571 22.10 -3.66 -26.55
CA MET A 571 22.41 -3.96 -27.94
C MET A 571 22.47 -2.70 -28.81
N GLY A 572 21.61 -1.71 -28.56
CA GLY A 572 21.53 -0.44 -29.26
C GLY A 572 22.72 0.48 -29.02
N LEU A 573 23.36 0.34 -27.84
CA LEU A 573 24.57 1.08 -27.47
C LEU A 573 25.85 0.51 -28.08
N GLU A 574 25.83 -0.74 -28.58
CA GLU A 574 26.98 -1.29 -29.27
C GLU A 574 27.32 -0.40 -30.49
N ASP A 575 28.57 0.05 -30.56
CA ASP A 575 29.13 0.91 -31.65
C ASP A 575 28.41 2.27 -31.80
N ALA A 576 27.67 2.74 -30.78
CA ALA A 576 26.98 4.03 -30.76
C ALA A 576 27.81 5.08 -30.01
N ALA A 577 27.90 6.29 -30.56
CA ALA A 577 28.52 7.45 -29.94
C ALA A 577 27.66 8.68 -30.23
N LEU A 578 27.36 9.48 -29.20
CA LEU A 578 26.59 10.72 -29.29
C LEU A 578 27.58 11.90 -29.27
N GLU A 579 27.64 12.63 -30.37
CA GLU A 579 28.46 13.85 -30.48
C GLU A 579 27.55 15.04 -30.17
N LEU A 580 27.89 15.76 -29.09
CA LEU A 580 27.17 16.93 -28.63
C LEU A 580 27.49 18.15 -29.50
N GLY A 581 26.62 19.17 -29.47
CA GLY A 581 26.87 20.44 -30.15
C GLY A 581 28.13 21.17 -29.69
N SER A 582 28.70 20.84 -28.54
CA SER A 582 29.99 21.29 -28.03
C SER A 582 31.20 20.61 -28.70
N GLY A 583 30.97 19.53 -29.43
CA GLY A 583 32.03 18.64 -29.99
C GLY A 583 32.48 17.52 -29.02
N GLU A 584 31.91 17.47 -27.83
CA GLU A 584 32.13 16.38 -26.88
C GLU A 584 31.44 15.11 -27.35
N VAL A 585 32.06 13.93 -27.11
CA VAL A 585 31.50 12.65 -27.54
C VAL A 585 31.19 11.80 -26.32
N ARG A 586 29.94 11.36 -26.17
CA ARG A 586 29.46 10.44 -25.15
C ARG A 586 29.34 9.04 -25.77
N ALA A 587 29.98 8.05 -25.20
CA ALA A 587 29.97 6.67 -25.68
C ALA A 587 30.01 5.69 -24.51
N GLY A 588 29.63 4.44 -24.71
CA GLY A 588 29.70 3.39 -23.68
C GLY A 588 28.86 3.75 -22.44
N GLN A 589 29.53 3.85 -21.27
CA GLN A 589 28.85 4.14 -19.99
C GLN A 589 28.28 5.58 -19.95
N ASP A 590 29.00 6.55 -20.50
CA ASP A 590 28.53 7.94 -20.53
C ASP A 590 27.27 8.09 -21.38
N LEU A 591 27.18 7.39 -22.52
CA LEU A 591 25.97 7.36 -23.32
C LEU A 591 24.84 6.62 -22.60
N ARG A 592 25.16 5.58 -21.83
CA ARG A 592 24.17 4.85 -21.02
C ARG A 592 23.52 5.77 -19.97
N GLU A 593 24.27 6.65 -19.35
CA GLU A 593 23.72 7.62 -18.40
C GLU A 593 22.75 8.59 -19.08
N VAL A 594 23.08 9.05 -20.29
CA VAL A 594 22.15 9.86 -21.09
C VAL A 594 20.85 9.13 -21.39
N ILE A 595 20.93 7.83 -21.68
CA ILE A 595 19.75 6.98 -21.91
C ILE A 595 18.93 6.83 -20.63
N VAL A 596 19.55 6.67 -19.48
CA VAL A 596 18.85 6.58 -18.17
C VAL A 596 18.07 7.87 -17.89
N ASP A 597 18.65 9.03 -18.15
CA ASP A 597 17.95 10.32 -18.00
C ASP A 597 16.79 10.44 -18.99
N ALA A 598 16.98 9.99 -20.25
CA ALA A 598 15.92 9.98 -21.25
C ALA A 598 14.75 9.04 -20.87
N LEU A 599 15.05 7.86 -20.31
CA LEU A 599 14.03 6.94 -19.79
C LEU A 599 13.27 7.54 -18.60
N ARG A 600 14.00 8.18 -17.69
CA ARG A 600 13.39 8.88 -16.54
C ARG A 600 12.46 9.98 -16.99
N LEU A 601 12.89 10.82 -17.94
CA LEU A 601 12.03 11.86 -18.52
C LEU A 601 10.81 11.26 -19.20
N ARG A 602 10.99 10.19 -20.00
CA ARG A 602 9.88 9.50 -20.67
C ARG A 602 8.84 9.03 -19.64
N SER A 603 9.26 8.37 -18.56
CA SER A 603 8.37 7.88 -17.52
C SER A 603 7.59 9.00 -16.85
N LEU A 604 8.25 10.12 -16.52
CA LEU A 604 7.60 11.29 -15.93
C LEU A 604 6.57 11.92 -16.89
N VAL A 605 6.91 12.07 -18.17
CA VAL A 605 6.03 12.65 -19.20
C VAL A 605 4.85 11.73 -19.50
N GLU A 606 5.04 10.41 -19.50
CA GLU A 606 3.96 9.43 -19.70
C GLU A 606 2.98 9.38 -18.54
N GLY A 607 3.44 9.69 -17.33
CA GLY A 607 2.60 9.80 -16.13
C GLY A 607 1.69 11.04 -16.09
N LEU A 608 1.96 12.06 -16.92
CA LEU A 608 1.15 13.27 -16.96
C LEU A 608 -0.22 13.02 -17.59
N HIS A 609 -1.20 13.82 -17.18
CA HIS A 609 -2.54 13.78 -17.76
C HIS A 609 -2.50 13.96 -19.30
N SER A 610 -3.37 13.23 -19.99
CA SER A 610 -3.41 13.18 -21.46
C SER A 610 -3.68 14.52 -22.18
N ARG A 611 -4.16 15.54 -21.45
CA ARG A 611 -4.36 16.90 -21.99
C ARG A 611 -3.03 17.59 -22.35
N TYR A 612 -1.91 17.17 -21.74
CA TYR A 612 -0.61 17.74 -22.04
C TYR A 612 0.08 16.98 -23.17
N SER A 613 0.44 17.69 -24.22
CA SER A 613 1.19 17.10 -25.34
C SER A 613 2.58 16.66 -24.89
N ARG A 614 2.87 15.36 -24.99
CA ARG A 614 4.16 14.78 -24.58
C ARG A 614 5.36 15.44 -25.26
N SER A 615 5.24 15.77 -26.55
CA SER A 615 6.29 16.45 -27.31
C SER A 615 6.51 17.88 -26.81
N VAL A 616 5.44 18.61 -26.48
CA VAL A 616 5.55 19.97 -25.94
C VAL A 616 6.21 19.95 -24.57
N VAL A 617 5.81 19.02 -23.68
CA VAL A 617 6.43 18.87 -22.36
C VAL A 617 7.91 18.49 -22.45
N GLU A 618 8.29 17.59 -23.35
CA GLU A 618 9.69 17.22 -23.59
C GLU A 618 10.53 18.42 -24.04
N GLN A 619 10.06 19.21 -25.00
CA GLN A 619 10.80 20.38 -25.47
C GLN A 619 10.82 21.50 -24.41
N ALA A 620 9.76 21.65 -23.63
CA ALA A 620 9.70 22.53 -22.47
C ALA A 620 10.69 22.13 -21.36
N ALA A 621 10.86 20.82 -21.11
CA ALA A 621 11.84 20.30 -20.17
C ALA A 621 13.28 20.64 -20.60
N ILE A 622 13.60 20.50 -21.88
CA ILE A 622 14.93 20.83 -22.42
C ILE A 622 15.20 22.35 -22.29
N ALA A 623 14.19 23.18 -22.56
CA ALA A 623 14.31 24.64 -22.47
C ALA A 623 14.30 25.17 -21.03
N GLY A 624 13.85 24.35 -20.04
CA GLY A 624 13.69 24.75 -18.64
C GLY A 624 12.42 25.56 -18.40
N ALA A 625 11.38 25.34 -19.19
CA ALA A 625 10.11 26.06 -19.10
C ALA A 625 9.15 25.53 -18.01
N LEU A 626 9.54 24.45 -17.32
CA LEU A 626 8.76 23.84 -16.23
C LEU A 626 9.20 24.30 -14.83
N ASN A 627 10.13 25.26 -14.76
CA ASN A 627 10.56 25.83 -13.51
C ASN A 627 9.51 26.85 -12.99
N PRO A 628 8.89 26.66 -11.83
CA PRO A 628 7.89 27.57 -11.28
C PRO A 628 8.44 28.98 -10.94
N GLU A 629 9.75 29.10 -10.73
CA GLU A 629 10.38 30.39 -10.40
C GLU A 629 10.49 31.31 -11.61
N LEU A 630 10.47 30.78 -12.83
CA LEU A 630 10.50 31.56 -14.07
C LEU A 630 9.37 32.60 -14.14
N ASN A 631 8.21 32.31 -13.57
CA ASN A 631 7.04 33.21 -13.58
C ASN A 631 7.27 34.53 -12.80
N GLN A 632 8.33 34.59 -11.97
CA GLN A 632 8.71 35.80 -11.28
C GLN A 632 9.46 36.78 -12.19
N HIS A 633 9.86 36.34 -13.42
CA HIS A 633 10.67 37.10 -14.36
C HIS A 633 10.07 37.06 -15.78
N ALA A 634 9.18 37.99 -16.10
CA ALA A 634 8.42 38.02 -17.36
C ALA A 634 9.29 37.90 -18.63
N GLU A 635 10.42 38.65 -18.69
CA GLU A 635 11.34 38.60 -19.84
C GLU A 635 11.96 37.22 -20.02
N GLN A 636 12.30 36.53 -18.91
CA GLN A 636 12.87 35.18 -18.96
C GLN A 636 11.81 34.16 -19.39
N SER A 637 10.57 34.31 -18.92
CA SER A 637 9.45 33.47 -19.31
C SER A 637 9.17 33.57 -20.80
N GLU A 638 9.15 34.78 -21.35
CA GLU A 638 8.96 35.01 -22.80
C GLU A 638 10.10 34.44 -23.64
N ALA A 639 11.35 34.62 -23.21
CA ALA A 639 12.52 34.09 -23.89
C ALA A 639 12.52 32.56 -23.88
N THR A 640 12.19 31.94 -22.74
CA THR A 640 12.10 30.49 -22.61
C THR A 640 10.95 29.90 -23.41
N ALA A 641 9.78 30.53 -23.40
CA ALA A 641 8.64 30.16 -24.25
C ALA A 641 8.97 30.21 -25.74
N ALA A 642 9.69 31.28 -26.18
CA ALA A 642 10.15 31.39 -27.56
C ALA A 642 11.18 30.30 -27.93
N ASP A 643 12.05 29.86 -27.00
CA ASP A 643 12.96 28.74 -27.20
C ASP A 643 12.20 27.42 -27.36
N VAL A 644 11.17 27.17 -26.54
CA VAL A 644 10.30 25.99 -26.70
C VAL A 644 9.65 25.99 -28.09
N ALA A 645 9.10 27.12 -28.54
CA ALA A 645 8.49 27.19 -29.88
C ALA A 645 9.48 26.86 -31.01
N LYS A 646 10.71 27.36 -30.92
CA LYS A 646 11.79 27.01 -31.89
C LYS A 646 12.12 25.51 -31.84
N ARG A 647 12.16 24.92 -30.65
CA ARG A 647 12.40 23.49 -30.46
C ARG A 647 11.28 22.64 -31.02
N LEU A 648 10.04 23.07 -30.88
CA LEU A 648 8.89 22.40 -31.48
C LEU A 648 8.97 22.43 -33.03
N ASP A 649 9.49 23.51 -33.62
CA ASP A 649 9.73 23.57 -35.06
C ASP A 649 10.89 22.63 -35.51
N LEU A 650 11.87 22.33 -34.67
CA LEU A 650 12.92 21.33 -34.99
C LEU A 650 12.37 19.92 -35.13
N ILE A 651 11.36 19.56 -34.33
CA ILE A 651 10.75 18.23 -34.38
C ILE A 651 9.58 18.14 -35.37
N ALA A 652 9.10 19.26 -35.87
CA ALA A 652 8.00 19.31 -36.85
C ALA A 652 8.48 19.06 -38.28
N GLU A 653 7.62 18.43 -39.08
CA GLU A 653 7.85 18.36 -40.52
C GLU A 653 7.92 19.77 -41.12
N GLU A 654 8.71 19.96 -42.19
CA GLU A 654 8.97 21.27 -42.76
C GLU A 654 7.67 22.04 -43.13
N THR A 655 6.64 21.32 -43.60
CA THR A 655 5.32 21.85 -43.92
C THR A 655 4.42 22.16 -42.70
N GLU A 656 4.82 21.74 -41.52
CA GLU A 656 4.03 21.87 -40.29
C GLU A 656 4.71 22.78 -39.26
N ARG A 657 5.77 23.47 -39.62
CA ARG A 657 6.45 24.47 -38.78
C ARG A 657 5.61 25.73 -38.59
N GLY A 658 6.00 26.55 -37.64
CA GLY A 658 5.37 27.86 -37.39
C GLY A 658 4.78 27.97 -35.99
N TRP A 659 5.37 27.30 -35.04
CA TRP A 659 5.00 27.44 -33.64
C TRP A 659 5.31 28.84 -33.13
N THR A 660 4.34 29.41 -32.42
CA THR A 660 4.47 30.66 -31.67
C THR A 660 4.12 30.42 -30.19
N ALA A 661 4.74 31.17 -29.33
CA ALA A 661 4.53 31.07 -27.91
C ALA A 661 3.94 32.37 -27.33
N VAL A 662 3.04 32.23 -26.36
CA VAL A 662 2.45 33.34 -25.62
C VAL A 662 2.49 32.96 -24.12
N VAL A 663 2.95 33.90 -23.29
CA VAL A 663 2.87 33.77 -21.83
C VAL A 663 1.53 34.34 -21.36
N GLY A 664 0.76 33.56 -20.67
CA GLY A 664 -0.53 33.97 -20.08
C GLY A 664 -0.36 34.94 -18.91
N GLY A 665 -1.39 35.69 -18.60
CA GLY A 665 -1.38 36.60 -17.44
C GLY A 665 -1.28 35.89 -16.09
N ASP A 666 -1.55 34.60 -16.05
CA ASP A 666 -1.40 33.69 -14.90
C ASP A 666 -0.01 33.06 -14.83
N GLY A 667 0.85 33.28 -15.84
CA GLY A 667 2.18 32.68 -15.96
C GLY A 667 2.22 31.36 -16.74
N GLY A 668 1.08 30.81 -17.15
CA GLY A 668 1.01 29.63 -18.02
C GLY A 668 1.54 29.91 -19.42
N LEU A 669 2.05 28.87 -20.10
CA LEU A 669 2.61 28.94 -21.44
C LEU A 669 1.64 28.35 -22.44
N ARG A 670 1.41 29.07 -23.54
CA ARG A 670 0.54 28.63 -24.62
C ARG A 670 1.30 28.65 -25.95
N PHE A 671 1.28 27.53 -26.65
CA PHE A 671 1.92 27.33 -27.96
C PHE A 671 0.86 27.15 -29.04
N GLU A 672 1.02 27.81 -30.14
CA GLU A 672 0.05 27.78 -31.22
C GLU A 672 0.74 27.68 -32.60
N ARG A 673 0.14 26.90 -33.51
CA ARG A 673 0.53 26.86 -34.92
C ARG A 673 -0.69 26.64 -35.82
N MET A 674 -0.51 26.92 -37.10
CA MET A 674 -1.53 26.64 -38.14
C MET A 674 -1.06 25.48 -38.99
N VAL A 675 -1.78 24.38 -38.99
CA VAL A 675 -1.50 23.20 -39.82
C VAL A 675 -2.68 22.98 -40.77
N ARG A 676 -2.44 23.09 -42.08
CA ARG A 676 -3.50 22.85 -43.08
C ARG A 676 -4.79 23.64 -42.83
N GLY A 677 -4.69 24.86 -42.33
CA GLY A 677 -5.83 25.73 -42.03
C GLY A 677 -6.51 25.45 -40.67
N VAL A 678 -6.01 24.47 -39.89
CA VAL A 678 -6.49 24.20 -38.55
C VAL A 678 -5.51 24.76 -37.52
N LYS A 679 -6.03 25.47 -36.53
CA LYS A 679 -5.23 25.99 -35.43
C LYS A 679 -4.98 24.87 -34.40
N GLU A 680 -3.73 24.50 -34.23
CA GLU A 680 -3.29 23.60 -33.18
C GLU A 680 -2.83 24.45 -31.98
N VAL A 681 -3.26 24.05 -30.78
CA VAL A 681 -2.95 24.74 -29.52
C VAL A 681 -2.50 23.72 -28.49
N ALA A 682 -1.40 24.00 -27.81
CA ALA A 682 -0.94 23.25 -26.64
C ALA A 682 -0.65 24.23 -25.51
N SER A 683 -1.06 23.88 -24.29
CA SER A 683 -0.89 24.74 -23.12
C SER A 683 -0.19 23.98 -22.00
N LEU A 684 0.73 24.66 -21.32
CA LEU A 684 1.34 24.26 -20.06
C LEU A 684 0.83 25.27 -19.02
N ASP A 685 -0.21 24.88 -18.30
CA ASP A 685 -0.85 25.77 -17.32
C ASP A 685 -0.09 25.78 -15.99
N MET A 686 -0.46 26.69 -15.09
CA MET A 686 0.16 26.80 -13.78
C MET A 686 -0.12 25.59 -12.88
N ALA A 687 -1.17 24.83 -13.17
CA ALA A 687 -1.44 23.58 -12.45
C ALA A 687 -0.35 22.55 -12.74
N LEU A 688 0.13 22.46 -13.99
CA LEU A 688 1.28 21.63 -14.31
C LEU A 688 2.59 22.22 -13.78
N ILE A 689 2.89 23.50 -14.11
CA ILE A 689 4.18 24.13 -13.80
C ILE A 689 4.44 24.14 -12.28
N GLY A 690 3.40 24.34 -11.46
CA GLY A 690 3.48 24.31 -10.00
C GLY A 690 3.51 22.91 -9.39
N SER A 691 3.27 21.85 -10.17
CA SER A 691 3.15 20.47 -9.69
C SER A 691 4.50 19.84 -9.27
N SER A 692 4.43 18.77 -8.49
CA SER A 692 5.58 17.92 -8.19
C SER A 692 6.15 17.27 -9.45
N ASP A 693 5.28 16.88 -10.39
CA ASP A 693 5.68 16.28 -11.66
C ASP A 693 6.58 17.20 -12.45
N ALA A 694 6.19 18.49 -12.59
CA ALA A 694 7.00 19.51 -13.26
C ALA A 694 8.33 19.75 -12.53
N ARG A 695 8.34 19.75 -11.21
CA ARG A 695 9.58 19.89 -10.40
C ARG A 695 10.54 18.71 -10.63
N HIS A 696 10.02 17.48 -10.67
CA HIS A 696 10.85 16.29 -10.97
C HIS A 696 11.42 16.34 -12.40
N ILE A 697 10.66 16.85 -13.36
CA ILE A 697 11.14 17.05 -14.73
C ILE A 697 12.19 18.18 -14.77
N ASP A 698 11.97 19.29 -14.07
CA ASP A 698 12.89 20.44 -14.04
C ASP A 698 14.25 20.10 -13.43
N GLN A 699 14.29 19.15 -12.47
CA GLN A 699 15.57 18.61 -11.94
C GLN A 699 16.48 18.02 -13.03
N LEU A 700 15.90 17.53 -14.13
CA LEU A 700 16.65 17.00 -15.27
C LEU A 700 17.09 18.10 -16.23
N THR A 701 16.51 19.29 -16.18
CA THR A 701 16.75 20.41 -17.09
C THR A 701 18.23 20.73 -17.32
N PRO A 702 19.11 20.83 -16.30
CA PRO A 702 20.52 21.16 -16.52
C PRO A 702 21.21 20.14 -17.45
N ARG A 703 20.98 18.82 -17.24
CA ARG A 703 21.54 17.74 -18.05
C ARG A 703 20.91 17.70 -19.44
N LEU A 704 19.58 17.89 -19.52
CA LEU A 704 18.86 17.93 -20.80
C LEU A 704 19.35 19.10 -21.67
N LYS A 705 19.58 20.25 -21.08
CA LYS A 705 20.06 21.45 -21.75
C LYS A 705 21.51 21.30 -22.22
N GLU A 706 22.36 20.67 -21.43
CA GLU A 706 23.74 20.34 -21.82
C GLU A 706 23.76 19.43 -23.07
N ILE A 707 22.92 18.39 -23.09
CA ILE A 707 22.93 17.38 -24.14
C ILE A 707 22.16 17.82 -25.39
N TYR A 708 20.93 18.35 -25.19
CA TYR A 708 19.99 18.63 -26.28
C TYR A 708 19.82 20.14 -26.53
N GLY A 709 20.56 21.00 -25.85
CA GLY A 709 20.55 22.46 -26.09
C GLY A 709 20.81 22.81 -27.54
N HIS A 710 21.75 22.11 -28.17
CA HIS A 710 21.93 22.02 -29.63
C HIS A 710 21.70 20.54 -29.99
N PRO A 711 20.98 20.25 -31.13
CA PRO A 711 20.73 18.87 -31.51
C PRO A 711 22.03 18.07 -31.65
N PRO A 712 22.25 17.02 -30.84
CA PRO A 712 23.42 16.18 -30.94
C PRO A 712 23.30 15.21 -32.12
N THR A 713 24.43 14.65 -32.54
CA THR A 713 24.47 13.67 -33.63
C THR A 713 24.82 12.30 -33.10
N LEU A 714 23.93 11.32 -33.26
CA LEU A 714 24.20 9.91 -32.97
C LEU A 714 24.97 9.29 -34.14
N ARG A 715 26.25 8.98 -33.87
CA ARG A 715 27.13 8.32 -34.86
C ARG A 715 27.16 6.82 -34.63
N ARG A 716 27.13 6.07 -35.73
CA ARG A 716 27.25 4.62 -35.77
C ARG A 716 27.99 4.19 -36.99
N LYS A 717 28.33 2.88 -37.09
CA LYS A 717 28.99 2.30 -38.26
C LYS A 717 28.19 2.49 -39.56
N ASP A 718 26.84 2.52 -39.45
CA ASP A 718 25.92 2.59 -40.63
C ASP A 718 25.44 4.01 -40.93
N GLY A 719 25.90 5.02 -40.20
CA GLY A 719 25.55 6.42 -40.48
C GLY A 719 25.55 7.34 -39.28
N ALA A 720 25.11 8.57 -39.52
CA ALA A 720 24.93 9.61 -38.51
C ALA A 720 23.47 10.09 -38.54
N LEU A 721 22.88 10.30 -37.36
CA LEU A 721 21.50 10.74 -37.20
C LEU A 721 21.46 11.92 -36.22
N GLU A 722 20.88 13.03 -36.67
CA GLU A 722 20.62 14.17 -35.79
C GLU A 722 19.48 13.85 -34.81
N ILE A 723 19.68 14.14 -33.56
CA ILE A 723 18.75 13.80 -32.46
C ILE A 723 18.09 15.07 -31.93
N SER A 724 16.78 15.18 -32.08
CA SER A 724 15.99 16.35 -31.71
C SER A 724 15.59 16.39 -30.21
N GLY A 725 15.79 15.27 -29.47
CA GLY A 725 15.45 15.17 -28.05
C GLY A 725 15.58 13.76 -27.51
N PRO A 726 15.33 13.60 -26.20
CA PRO A 726 15.44 12.30 -25.49
C PRO A 726 14.64 11.17 -26.14
N ARG A 727 13.40 11.44 -26.56
CA ARG A 727 12.55 10.44 -27.23
C ARG A 727 13.16 9.97 -28.55
N ALA A 728 13.62 10.90 -29.37
CA ALA A 728 14.27 10.56 -30.63
C ALA A 728 15.54 9.71 -30.42
N LEU A 729 16.30 9.98 -29.35
CA LEU A 729 17.44 9.16 -28.96
C LEU A 729 17.02 7.74 -28.58
N LEU A 730 16.01 7.60 -27.72
CA LEU A 730 15.48 6.30 -27.32
C LEU A 730 14.99 5.49 -28.51
N ASP A 731 14.19 6.11 -29.39
CA ASP A 731 13.68 5.46 -30.60
C ASP A 731 14.80 4.95 -31.50
N ALA A 732 15.87 5.76 -31.69
CA ALA A 732 17.02 5.38 -32.47
C ALA A 732 17.83 4.22 -31.87
N ILE A 733 17.98 4.22 -30.52
CA ILE A 733 18.65 3.13 -29.77
C ILE A 733 17.83 1.84 -29.85
N PHE A 734 16.52 1.91 -29.60
CA PHE A 734 15.64 0.73 -29.67
C PHE A 734 15.57 0.16 -31.10
N ALA A 735 15.46 1.00 -32.11
CA ALA A 735 15.48 0.57 -33.51
C ALA A 735 16.78 -0.19 -33.85
N SER A 736 17.91 0.26 -33.31
CA SER A 736 19.18 -0.42 -33.46
C SER A 736 19.22 -1.76 -32.71
N GLY A 737 18.78 -1.77 -31.44
CA GLY A 737 18.75 -2.98 -30.64
C GLY A 737 17.91 -4.10 -31.24
N ARG A 738 16.85 -3.73 -31.99
CA ARG A 738 15.97 -4.68 -32.68
C ARG A 738 16.56 -5.24 -33.98
N LYS A 739 17.62 -4.63 -34.54
CA LYS A 739 18.23 -5.12 -35.78
C LYS A 739 18.77 -6.56 -35.62
N GLY A 740 18.29 -7.49 -36.45
CA GLY A 740 18.70 -8.89 -36.44
C GLY A 740 18.28 -9.70 -35.22
N LEU A 741 17.33 -9.17 -34.42
CA LEU A 741 16.76 -9.87 -33.29
C LEU A 741 15.55 -10.70 -33.71
N SER A 742 15.55 -11.99 -33.35
CA SER A 742 14.35 -12.83 -33.36
C SER A 742 13.76 -12.84 -31.94
N MET A 743 12.49 -12.53 -31.83
CA MET A 743 11.82 -12.45 -30.54
C MET A 743 10.58 -13.36 -30.55
N GLN A 744 10.47 -14.20 -29.51
CA GLN A 744 9.31 -15.03 -29.22
C GLN A 744 8.72 -14.57 -27.88
N ARG A 745 7.42 -14.26 -27.88
CA ARG A 745 6.68 -13.99 -26.64
C ARG A 745 5.97 -15.27 -26.22
N TYR A 746 6.15 -15.67 -24.96
CA TYR A 746 5.42 -16.78 -24.36
C TYR A 746 4.12 -16.27 -23.74
N LYS A 747 2.99 -16.90 -24.09
CA LYS A 747 1.68 -16.62 -23.49
C LYS A 747 1.32 -17.65 -22.42
N GLY A 748 1.79 -18.88 -22.56
CA GLY A 748 1.51 -19.97 -21.62
C GLY A 748 2.70 -20.87 -21.35
N LEU A 749 2.73 -21.46 -20.17
CA LEU A 749 3.75 -22.41 -19.70
C LEU A 749 3.75 -23.70 -20.53
N GLY A 750 2.60 -24.03 -21.15
CA GLY A 750 2.47 -25.16 -22.06
C GLY A 750 3.26 -25.05 -23.36
N GLU A 751 3.71 -23.83 -23.70
CA GLU A 751 4.60 -23.57 -24.85
C GLU A 751 6.06 -23.90 -24.55
N MET A 752 6.41 -24.10 -23.26
CA MET A 752 7.75 -24.44 -22.83
C MET A 752 7.93 -25.95 -22.68
N ASN A 753 9.03 -26.47 -23.21
CA ASN A 753 9.43 -27.85 -22.92
C ASN A 753 10.05 -27.96 -21.50
N ALA A 754 10.35 -29.18 -21.06
CA ALA A 754 10.83 -29.45 -19.71
C ALA A 754 12.18 -28.76 -19.39
N GLU A 755 13.11 -28.72 -20.36
CA GLU A 755 14.42 -28.07 -20.21
C GLU A 755 14.29 -26.54 -20.11
N GLN A 756 13.48 -25.94 -20.98
CA GLN A 756 13.19 -24.49 -20.93
C GLN A 756 12.53 -24.09 -19.61
N LEU A 757 11.61 -24.90 -19.11
CA LEU A 757 10.93 -24.62 -17.85
C LEU A 757 11.89 -24.76 -16.64
N TRP A 758 12.81 -25.72 -16.69
CA TRP A 758 13.88 -25.85 -15.70
C TRP A 758 14.78 -24.62 -15.70
N GLU A 759 15.37 -24.28 -16.84
CA GLU A 759 16.35 -23.19 -17.00
C GLU A 759 15.79 -21.81 -16.62
N THR A 760 14.47 -21.63 -16.61
CA THR A 760 13.85 -20.31 -16.44
C THR A 760 13.03 -20.14 -15.15
N THR A 761 12.38 -21.23 -14.68
CA THR A 761 11.32 -21.12 -13.67
C THR A 761 11.48 -22.09 -12.50
N LEU A 762 12.07 -23.26 -12.72
CA LEU A 762 12.19 -24.29 -11.68
C LEU A 762 13.55 -24.28 -10.98
N ASP A 763 14.65 -23.97 -11.68
CA ASP A 763 15.99 -23.93 -11.09
C ASP A 763 16.10 -22.82 -10.04
N PRO A 764 16.37 -23.17 -8.76
CA PRO A 764 16.50 -22.20 -7.66
C PRO A 764 17.56 -21.11 -7.90
N ASN A 765 18.58 -21.39 -8.75
CA ASN A 765 19.69 -20.45 -8.97
C ASN A 765 19.36 -19.32 -9.96
N VAL A 766 18.37 -19.53 -10.85
CA VAL A 766 18.08 -18.60 -11.94
C VAL A 766 16.65 -18.04 -11.88
N ARG A 767 15.73 -18.76 -11.24
CA ARG A 767 14.30 -18.37 -11.17
C ARG A 767 14.09 -17.10 -10.36
N SER A 768 13.00 -16.40 -10.69
CA SER A 768 12.47 -15.30 -9.89
C SER A 768 11.14 -15.71 -9.26
N LEU A 769 10.98 -15.47 -7.96
CA LEU A 769 9.75 -15.70 -7.21
C LEU A 769 9.31 -14.40 -6.54
N LEU A 770 8.01 -14.10 -6.61
CA LEU A 770 7.39 -13.02 -5.85
C LEU A 770 6.77 -13.62 -4.58
N GLN A 771 7.24 -13.20 -3.41
CA GLN A 771 6.63 -13.59 -2.13
C GLN A 771 5.30 -12.83 -1.95
N VAL A 772 4.23 -13.57 -1.62
CA VAL A 772 2.93 -12.95 -1.34
C VAL A 772 2.92 -12.42 0.09
N ARG A 773 2.54 -11.16 0.24
CA ARG A 773 2.41 -10.48 1.53
C ARG A 773 1.08 -9.73 1.57
N VAL A 774 0.51 -9.58 2.75
CA VAL A 774 -0.66 -8.76 3.02
C VAL A 774 -0.19 -7.54 3.81
N ALA A 775 -0.25 -6.37 3.21
CA ALA A 775 0.13 -5.12 3.86
C ALA A 775 -0.96 -4.67 4.85
N ASP A 776 -2.22 -4.72 4.41
CA ASP A 776 -3.39 -4.45 5.24
C ASP A 776 -4.46 -5.52 5.00
N ALA A 777 -4.95 -6.13 6.09
CA ALA A 777 -5.93 -7.21 6.03
C ALA A 777 -7.33 -6.71 5.63
N THR A 778 -7.67 -5.47 6.00
CA THR A 778 -8.98 -4.86 5.70
C THR A 778 -9.10 -4.51 4.22
N ASP A 779 -8.03 -3.92 3.67
CA ASP A 779 -7.96 -3.63 2.23
C ASP A 779 -8.01 -4.91 1.40
N ALA A 780 -7.28 -5.94 1.82
CA ALA A 780 -7.30 -7.25 1.17
C ALA A 780 -8.70 -7.89 1.23
N ASP A 781 -9.38 -7.85 2.40
CA ASP A 781 -10.76 -8.32 2.55
C ASP A 781 -11.71 -7.59 1.59
N GLY A 782 -11.64 -6.25 1.56
CA GLY A 782 -12.43 -5.41 0.66
C GLY A 782 -12.17 -5.74 -0.81
N LEU A 783 -10.92 -5.94 -1.21
CA LEU A 783 -10.55 -6.26 -2.58
C LEU A 783 -11.07 -7.65 -3.00
N PHE A 784 -10.88 -8.69 -2.18
CA PHE A 784 -11.41 -10.02 -2.48
C PHE A 784 -12.94 -10.02 -2.52
N SER A 785 -13.61 -9.33 -1.61
CA SER A 785 -15.07 -9.21 -1.62
C SER A 785 -15.59 -8.49 -2.89
N ARG A 786 -14.90 -7.44 -3.35
CA ARG A 786 -15.25 -6.73 -4.61
C ARG A 786 -15.03 -7.59 -5.84
N LEU A 787 -13.85 -8.25 -5.94
CA LEU A 787 -13.46 -8.99 -7.13
C LEU A 787 -14.14 -10.36 -7.22
N MET A 788 -14.26 -11.06 -6.09
CA MET A 788 -14.65 -12.47 -6.03
C MET A 788 -16.01 -12.70 -5.38
N GLY A 789 -16.62 -11.68 -4.78
CA GLY A 789 -17.94 -11.74 -4.13
C GLY A 789 -19.11 -11.94 -5.10
N ASP A 790 -20.34 -12.13 -4.57
CA ASP A 790 -21.55 -12.39 -5.36
C ASP A 790 -22.07 -11.15 -6.08
N GLU A 791 -21.95 -9.98 -5.47
CA GLU A 791 -22.42 -8.72 -6.05
C GLU A 791 -21.60 -8.32 -7.28
N VAL A 792 -22.31 -8.01 -8.38
CA VAL A 792 -21.68 -7.68 -9.67
C VAL A 792 -21.27 -6.20 -9.73
N GLU A 793 -22.08 -5.34 -9.13
CA GLU A 793 -21.95 -3.89 -9.23
C GLU A 793 -20.62 -3.36 -8.67
N PRO A 794 -20.16 -3.78 -7.47
CA PRO A 794 -18.86 -3.36 -6.93
C PRO A 794 -17.68 -3.77 -7.82
N ARG A 795 -17.79 -4.92 -8.51
CA ARG A 795 -16.77 -5.40 -9.46
C ARG A 795 -16.75 -4.57 -10.72
N ARG A 796 -17.93 -4.23 -11.25
CA ARG A 796 -18.06 -3.35 -12.43
C ARG A 796 -17.45 -1.97 -12.13
N ASP A 797 -17.78 -1.40 -10.98
CA ASP A 797 -17.28 -0.10 -10.56
C ASP A 797 -15.75 -0.11 -10.41
N PHE A 798 -15.20 -1.17 -9.80
CA PHE A 798 -13.74 -1.37 -9.71
C PHE A 798 -13.07 -1.39 -11.10
N ILE A 799 -13.66 -2.11 -12.08
CA ILE A 799 -13.14 -2.16 -13.45
C ILE A 799 -13.18 -0.77 -14.10
N GLN A 800 -14.26 -0.01 -13.90
CA GLN A 800 -14.38 1.35 -14.45
C GLN A 800 -13.40 2.33 -13.83
N GLU A 801 -13.24 2.30 -12.50
CA GLU A 801 -12.29 3.14 -11.76
C GLU A 801 -10.84 2.91 -12.22
N ASN A 802 -10.49 1.66 -12.53
CA ASN A 802 -9.12 1.27 -12.90
C ASN A 802 -8.91 1.12 -14.41
N ALA A 803 -9.89 1.44 -15.26
CA ALA A 803 -9.82 1.20 -16.71
C ALA A 803 -8.65 1.92 -17.39
N LEU A 804 -8.26 3.10 -16.93
CA LEU A 804 -7.17 3.89 -17.49
C LEU A 804 -5.79 3.45 -16.97
N SER A 805 -5.71 2.71 -15.87
CA SER A 805 -4.45 2.25 -15.28
C SER A 805 -4.00 0.89 -15.83
N VAL A 806 -4.84 0.22 -16.63
CA VAL A 806 -4.50 -1.08 -17.21
C VAL A 806 -3.52 -0.90 -18.37
N ALA A 807 -2.29 -1.39 -18.19
CA ALA A 807 -1.22 -1.25 -19.21
C ALA A 807 -1.22 -2.37 -20.25
N ASN A 808 -1.65 -3.59 -19.91
CA ASN A 808 -1.56 -4.77 -20.78
C ASN A 808 -2.88 -5.54 -20.74
N LEU A 809 -3.82 -5.18 -21.61
CA LEU A 809 -4.97 -6.03 -21.91
C LEU A 809 -4.55 -7.06 -22.97
N ASP A 810 -4.61 -8.32 -22.63
CA ASP A 810 -4.49 -9.42 -23.60
C ASP A 810 -5.84 -9.53 -24.33
N ILE A 811 -5.96 -8.76 -25.45
CA ILE A 811 -7.14 -8.73 -26.31
C ILE A 811 -6.93 -9.71 -27.44
#